data_f738d39a2cd8ea96c3cb955442ac9db5
#
_entry.id   f738d39a2cd8ea96c3cb955442ac9db5
#
_cell.length_a   1.000
_cell.length_b   1.000
_cell.length_c   1.000
_cell.angle_alpha   90.00
_cell.angle_beta   90.00
_cell.angle_gamma   90.00
#
_symmetry.space_group_name_H-M   'P 1'
#
loop_
_entity.id
_entity.type
_entity.pdbx_description
1 polymer ?
#
loop_
_entity_poly.entity_id
_entity_poly.type
_entity_poly.pdbx_seq_one_letter_code
_entity_poly.pdbx_strand_id
1 'polypeptide(L)'
;MSNTQPQSAPRVHGTPQNPYSSASRWRHQESSSFARHAISHEHPDATAAQSHIDAAAPQGLNGDSPVSSADAGEVVCGPLLNYCHMQDGHWEGSVLIVLNGGGKEQVSVPTLCLQRVGARAEALAQASAESAQQVQGFRLYSDPRNTFWRFDIRVPMELSEVQYAYEFLSLRFSSADKPRVNHFSIPAAGESMRIMFHSCNGFSVGTDEDAYSGTPLWKDVLRKHDVAPFHVMLGGGDQIYNDGIRVSGPLRPWTDISNPKKRRDFPFSEKLRAECDDYYLNNYLRWYNTAPFAIANGKIPQVNIWDDHDIIDGFGSYVSDFMTCDVFRGIGGTAHKYYMLFQHHLAPPASTYTSDFHGEGADPAQLVNTFVAEQRPGSQYIIGAKPGPYVAERSFNMYARLGARMAMLGIDARTERTRHQVNYPETYKLLYQRLRDELQAAADSEQPIQHLVLLLGIPIAYPRLTWLENILRSPIIGPIKFLSRRFGIGGGLFNHFDGSVDLLDDLDDHYTAKTHKVERRELIESMQQIAAEYNVRVTILGGDVHLAALGRFYSNPKLKIPVEEDYRYMANIVSSAIVNKPPPQAVANLLARRNKIHHLDAHTDETMLDLFNKDPGSTPKTANHNKCTMPSRNFAMITENSPNNQASLTNGETETKSFTGKDGHAQMHKGEVGAGTEHKAASDAFGQGNDGSLDIRINVEKDQHDAEGPTQAYGLTVPVLRKGAGNVPRS
;
A
#
# COMPACT_ATOMS: atom_id res chain seq x y z
N MET A 1 7.21 40.73 59.92
CA MET A 1 7.52 39.38 59.40
C MET A 1 6.45 39.05 58.40
N SER A 2 6.71 39.32 57.16
CA SER A 2 5.76 39.19 56.05
C SER A 2 5.92 37.80 55.43
N ASN A 3 4.85 37.02 55.46
CA ASN A 3 4.75 35.71 54.82
C ASN A 3 4.29 35.93 53.37
N THR A 4 5.18 35.78 52.42
CA THR A 4 4.85 35.70 51.00
C THR A 4 4.69 34.24 50.60
N GLN A 5 3.44 33.82 50.32
CA GLN A 5 3.15 32.58 49.63
C GLN A 5 3.46 32.74 48.13
N PRO A 6 3.99 31.71 47.46
CA PRO A 6 4.19 31.75 46.02
C PRO A 6 2.86 31.64 45.29
N GLN A 7 2.63 32.55 44.34
CA GLN A 7 1.48 32.55 43.45
C GLN A 7 1.57 31.29 42.54
N SER A 8 0.51 30.50 42.57
CA SER A 8 0.30 29.38 41.64
C SER A 8 0.14 29.91 40.19
N ALA A 9 0.87 29.34 39.26
CA ALA A 9 0.71 29.60 37.85
C ALA A 9 -0.74 29.34 37.38
N PRO A 10 -1.25 30.11 36.40
CA PRO A 10 -2.61 29.96 35.95
C PRO A 10 -2.79 28.57 35.33
N ARG A 11 -3.81 27.84 35.79
CA ARG A 11 -4.24 26.59 35.16
C ARG A 11 -4.64 26.90 33.73
N VAL A 12 -3.90 26.32 32.77
CA VAL A 12 -4.29 26.27 31.39
C VAL A 12 -5.63 25.52 31.33
N HIS A 13 -6.68 26.23 30.92
CA HIS A 13 -7.99 25.63 30.70
C HIS A 13 -7.83 24.44 29.79
N GLY A 14 -8.39 23.28 30.20
CA GLY A 14 -8.35 22.05 29.46
C GLY A 14 -8.84 22.29 28.03
N THR A 15 -8.11 21.74 27.08
CA THR A 15 -8.49 21.69 25.66
C THR A 15 -9.91 21.18 25.54
N PRO A 16 -10.75 21.74 24.66
CA PRO A 16 -12.07 21.22 24.40
C PRO A 16 -11.94 19.75 24.02
N GLN A 17 -12.60 18.86 24.77
CA GLN A 17 -12.70 17.46 24.38
C GLN A 17 -13.32 17.42 23.00
N ASN A 18 -12.68 16.68 22.07
CA ASN A 18 -13.23 16.46 20.76
C ASN A 18 -14.62 15.82 20.93
N PRO A 19 -15.73 16.45 20.45
CA PRO A 19 -17.08 15.95 20.66
C PRO A 19 -17.38 14.67 19.87
N TYR A 20 -16.44 14.17 19.08
CA TYR A 20 -16.64 13.02 18.19
C TYR A 20 -16.06 11.77 18.81
N SER A 21 -16.91 10.93 19.39
CA SER A 21 -16.52 9.63 19.92
C SER A 21 -17.31 8.52 19.26
N SER A 22 -16.80 8.01 18.17
CA SER A 22 -17.24 6.79 17.54
C SER A 22 -16.19 5.68 17.77
N ALA A 23 -16.35 4.55 17.13
CA ALA A 23 -15.29 3.55 17.09
C ALA A 23 -14.00 4.08 16.41
N SER A 24 -14.09 5.17 15.65
CA SER A 24 -12.98 5.96 15.14
C SER A 24 -12.55 7.11 16.08
N ARG A 25 -13.09 7.17 17.31
CA ARG A 25 -12.74 8.18 18.32
C ARG A 25 -11.23 8.36 18.52
N TRP A 26 -10.52 7.27 18.44
CA TRP A 26 -9.08 7.29 18.51
C TRP A 26 -8.43 8.03 17.31
N ARG A 27 -8.97 7.92 16.09
CA ARG A 27 -8.49 8.69 14.93
C ARG A 27 -8.69 10.19 15.13
N HIS A 28 -9.82 10.63 15.69
CA HIS A 28 -10.15 12.04 15.88
C HIS A 28 -9.50 12.68 17.12
N GLN A 29 -9.33 11.94 18.21
CA GLN A 29 -8.58 12.43 19.37
C GLN A 29 -7.10 12.69 19.02
N GLU A 30 -6.54 11.85 18.17
CA GLU A 30 -5.19 11.97 17.66
C GLU A 30 -5.00 13.20 16.78
N SER A 31 -6.01 13.54 15.95
CA SER A 31 -5.98 14.72 15.09
C SER A 31 -5.71 16.02 15.84
N SER A 32 -6.24 16.15 17.06
CA SER A 32 -6.08 17.37 17.88
C SER A 32 -4.72 17.47 18.57
N SER A 33 -4.06 16.35 18.86
CA SER A 33 -2.72 16.35 19.47
C SER A 33 -1.62 16.56 18.44
N PHE A 34 -1.77 16.01 17.23
CA PHE A 34 -0.84 16.21 16.11
C PHE A 34 -0.81 17.70 15.67
N ALA A 35 -1.98 18.34 15.53
CA ALA A 35 -2.04 19.75 15.18
C ALA A 35 -1.26 20.63 16.17
N ARG A 36 -1.20 20.25 17.46
CA ARG A 36 -0.41 20.97 18.48
C ARG A 36 1.09 20.67 18.36
N HIS A 37 1.47 19.44 17.97
CA HIS A 37 2.87 19.06 17.75
C HIS A 37 3.44 19.73 16.50
N ALA A 38 2.68 19.75 15.40
CA ALA A 38 3.10 20.41 14.16
C ALA A 38 3.34 21.92 14.36
N ILE A 39 2.56 22.58 15.22
CA ILE A 39 2.74 24.01 15.56
C ILE A 39 3.97 24.25 16.46
N SER A 40 4.37 23.26 17.27
CA SER A 40 5.54 23.38 18.16
C SER A 40 6.88 23.12 17.48
N HIS A 41 6.88 22.62 16.24
CA HIS A 41 8.08 22.39 15.44
C HIS A 41 8.40 23.51 14.43
N GLU A 42 7.64 24.61 14.43
CA GLU A 42 8.07 25.84 13.75
C GLU A 42 9.13 26.55 14.59
N HIS A 43 10.38 26.38 14.15
CA HIS A 43 11.63 26.97 14.59
C HIS A 43 12.28 26.49 15.90
N PRO A 44 13.33 25.71 15.82
CA PRO A 44 14.51 25.92 16.64
C PRO A 44 15.48 26.84 15.89
N ASP A 45 15.83 27.92 16.56
CA ASP A 45 16.88 28.84 16.13
C ASP A 45 18.17 28.10 15.75
N ALA A 46 18.65 28.38 14.55
CA ALA A 46 19.95 27.94 14.08
C ALA A 46 21.08 28.77 14.75
N THR A 47 21.34 28.51 16.01
CA THR A 47 22.60 28.92 16.65
C THR A 47 22.83 28.06 17.90
N ALA A 48 23.64 27.03 17.77
CA ALA A 48 24.62 26.49 18.70
C ALA A 48 24.71 24.96 18.60
N ALA A 49 25.69 24.49 17.85
CA ALA A 49 26.52 23.35 18.24
C ALA A 49 27.62 23.12 17.19
N GLN A 50 28.65 23.97 17.28
CA GLN A 50 29.98 23.58 16.80
C GLN A 50 30.73 23.03 18.01
N SER A 51 31.00 21.71 18.02
CA SER A 51 32.15 21.16 18.74
C SER A 51 32.45 19.73 18.27
N HIS A 52 33.57 19.63 17.54
CA HIS A 52 34.57 18.58 17.56
C HIS A 52 34.16 17.08 17.55
N ILE A 53 34.45 16.43 16.43
CA ILE A 53 35.26 15.18 16.46
C ILE A 53 36.06 15.11 15.14
N ASP A 54 37.39 15.25 15.28
CA ASP A 54 38.37 14.90 14.27
C ASP A 54 38.51 13.36 14.19
N ALA A 55 38.34 12.80 13.02
CA ALA A 55 38.84 11.47 12.71
C ALA A 55 39.24 11.39 11.22
N ALA A 56 40.46 10.94 11.02
CA ALA A 56 41.29 10.96 9.86
C ALA A 56 40.68 10.39 8.57
N ALA A 57 40.90 11.10 7.46
CA ALA A 57 40.65 10.65 6.10
C ALA A 57 41.82 9.79 5.56
N PRO A 58 41.54 8.77 4.73
CA PRO A 58 42.56 8.18 3.86
C PRO A 58 42.71 9.01 2.58
N GLN A 59 43.95 9.24 2.19
CA GLN A 59 44.36 10.04 1.04
C GLN A 59 43.96 9.38 -0.29
N GLY A 60 43.31 10.18 -1.15
CA GLY A 60 42.90 9.82 -2.49
C GLY A 60 44.01 9.94 -3.52
N LEU A 61 43.85 9.26 -4.62
CA LEU A 61 44.64 9.34 -5.84
C LEU A 61 44.13 10.50 -6.72
N ASN A 62 45.08 11.25 -7.26
CA ASN A 62 44.94 12.45 -8.09
C ASN A 62 44.32 12.17 -9.45
N GLY A 63 43.55 13.11 -9.92
CA GLY A 63 43.37 13.40 -11.35
C GLY A 63 41.97 13.92 -11.72
N ASP A 64 42.01 15.17 -12.09
CA ASP A 64 41.10 15.96 -12.91
C ASP A 64 40.23 17.02 -12.26
N SER A 65 40.30 18.20 -12.89
CA SER A 65 39.80 19.49 -12.48
C SER A 65 38.32 19.51 -12.07
N PRO A 66 37.93 20.33 -11.08
CA PRO A 66 36.55 20.45 -10.68
C PRO A 66 35.76 21.23 -11.74
N VAL A 67 34.76 20.55 -12.34
CA VAL A 67 33.65 21.23 -13.01
C VAL A 67 33.02 22.16 -11.98
N SER A 68 32.81 23.42 -12.29
CA SER A 68 32.32 24.45 -11.38
C SER A 68 31.01 23.98 -10.71
N SER A 69 31.00 23.99 -9.39
CA SER A 69 29.90 23.46 -8.52
C SER A 69 28.64 24.33 -8.51
N ALA A 70 28.46 25.25 -9.46
CA ALA A 70 27.34 26.19 -9.47
C ALA A 70 26.07 25.68 -10.16
N ASP A 71 26.15 24.61 -10.98
CA ASP A 71 25.02 24.09 -11.76
C ASP A 71 24.49 22.71 -11.34
N ALA A 72 25.00 22.16 -10.24
CA ALA A 72 24.52 20.87 -9.76
C ALA A 72 23.13 21.00 -9.09
N GLY A 73 22.09 20.45 -9.72
CA GLY A 73 20.75 20.40 -9.15
C GLY A 73 20.73 19.69 -7.78
N GLU A 74 19.85 20.12 -6.89
CA GLU A 74 19.67 19.52 -5.56
C GLU A 74 18.50 18.55 -5.55
N VAL A 75 18.76 17.28 -5.23
CA VAL A 75 17.71 16.25 -5.05
C VAL A 75 17.05 16.45 -3.69
N VAL A 76 15.78 16.85 -3.70
CA VAL A 76 14.98 17.05 -2.48
C VAL A 76 14.13 15.81 -2.13
N CYS A 77 13.89 14.90 -3.08
CA CYS A 77 13.23 13.62 -2.81
C CYS A 77 13.69 12.53 -3.79
N GLY A 78 13.70 11.31 -3.33
CA GLY A 78 14.16 10.15 -4.09
C GLY A 78 15.63 9.82 -3.79
N PRO A 79 16.22 8.84 -4.51
CA PRO A 79 15.59 8.11 -5.62
C PRO A 79 14.45 7.19 -5.16
N LEU A 80 13.40 7.08 -5.98
CA LEU A 80 12.29 6.14 -5.82
C LEU A 80 12.36 5.14 -6.98
N LEU A 81 12.40 3.85 -6.69
CA LEU A 81 12.54 2.78 -7.69
C LEU A 81 11.22 2.05 -7.87
N ASN A 82 10.69 2.05 -9.10
CA ASN A 82 9.48 1.32 -9.47
C ASN A 82 9.80 0.13 -10.38
N TYR A 83 9.08 -0.96 -10.15
CA TYR A 83 8.96 -2.05 -11.11
C TYR A 83 7.83 -1.74 -12.09
N CYS A 84 8.07 -1.93 -13.38
CA CYS A 84 7.07 -1.74 -14.42
C CYS A 84 6.56 -3.08 -14.96
N HIS A 85 7.43 -3.85 -15.60
CA HIS A 85 7.03 -5.08 -16.25
C HIS A 85 8.25 -5.98 -16.56
N MET A 86 7.97 -7.25 -16.88
CA MET A 86 8.90 -8.16 -17.55
C MET A 86 8.37 -8.51 -18.92
N GLN A 87 9.11 -8.16 -19.97
CA GLN A 87 8.70 -8.39 -21.35
C GLN A 87 9.93 -8.70 -22.22
N ASP A 88 9.78 -9.63 -23.15
CA ASP A 88 10.81 -9.97 -24.15
C ASP A 88 12.19 -10.28 -23.53
N GLY A 89 12.20 -11.02 -22.42
CA GLY A 89 13.44 -11.37 -21.72
C GLY A 89 14.13 -10.20 -21.02
N HIS A 90 13.44 -9.07 -20.82
CA HIS A 90 13.96 -7.90 -20.11
C HIS A 90 13.13 -7.61 -18.86
N TRP A 91 13.82 -7.13 -17.85
CA TRP A 91 13.23 -6.47 -16.69
C TRP A 91 13.14 -4.96 -16.97
N GLU A 92 11.99 -4.37 -16.72
CA GLU A 92 11.72 -2.96 -16.92
C GLU A 92 11.28 -2.31 -15.60
N GLY A 93 11.85 -1.15 -15.32
CA GLY A 93 11.53 -0.34 -14.15
C GLY A 93 11.86 1.13 -14.40
N SER A 94 11.62 1.96 -13.39
CA SER A 94 11.95 3.38 -13.47
C SER A 94 12.44 3.92 -12.14
N VAL A 95 13.32 4.91 -12.19
CA VAL A 95 13.75 5.69 -11.02
C VAL A 95 13.19 7.10 -11.14
N LEU A 96 12.62 7.63 -10.06
CA LEU A 96 12.20 9.01 -9.95
C LEU A 96 13.10 9.77 -8.98
N ILE A 97 13.47 11.00 -9.36
CA ILE A 97 14.02 11.99 -8.44
C ILE A 97 13.25 13.30 -8.57
N VAL A 98 13.21 14.06 -7.49
CA VAL A 98 12.64 15.40 -7.44
C VAL A 98 13.77 16.39 -7.15
N LEU A 99 13.97 17.33 -8.05
CA LEU A 99 14.95 18.42 -7.88
C LEU A 99 14.27 19.66 -7.32
N ASN A 100 15.03 20.44 -6.57
CA ASN A 100 14.63 21.75 -6.09
C ASN A 100 14.58 22.75 -7.25
N GLY A 101 13.51 23.57 -7.30
CA GLY A 101 13.31 24.56 -8.36
C GLY A 101 12.89 23.98 -9.71
N GLY A 102 12.57 24.85 -10.64
CA GLY A 102 12.18 24.46 -11.99
C GLY A 102 11.35 25.50 -12.72
N GLY A 103 10.53 25.04 -13.67
CA GLY A 103 9.66 25.85 -14.50
C GLY A 103 9.65 25.38 -15.96
N LYS A 104 9.17 26.25 -16.87
CA LYS A 104 9.10 25.95 -18.32
C LYS A 104 10.48 25.87 -18.98
N GLU A 105 11.45 26.60 -18.47
CA GLU A 105 12.76 26.66 -19.07
C GLU A 105 13.44 25.29 -19.16
N GLN A 106 14.30 25.17 -20.18
CA GLN A 106 15.05 23.92 -20.36
C GLN A 106 16.20 23.91 -19.35
N VAL A 107 16.18 22.93 -18.48
CA VAL A 107 17.25 22.65 -17.53
C VAL A 107 18.15 21.53 -18.06
N SER A 108 19.38 21.49 -17.57
CA SER A 108 20.32 20.41 -17.88
C SER A 108 19.68 19.05 -17.51
N VAL A 109 19.75 18.10 -18.43
CA VAL A 109 19.17 16.77 -18.25
C VAL A 109 20.07 15.95 -17.33
N PRO A 110 19.58 15.51 -16.15
CA PRO A 110 20.37 14.68 -15.27
C PRO A 110 20.54 13.27 -15.85
N THR A 111 21.65 12.63 -15.50
CA THR A 111 22.02 11.28 -15.94
C THR A 111 22.16 10.36 -14.75
N LEU A 112 21.53 9.18 -14.86
CA LEU A 112 21.69 8.06 -13.93
C LEU A 112 22.75 7.12 -14.49
N CYS A 113 23.73 6.75 -13.68
CA CYS A 113 24.71 5.72 -13.97
C CYS A 113 24.21 4.39 -13.43
N LEU A 114 24.03 3.39 -14.31
CA LEU A 114 23.58 2.04 -13.97
C LEU A 114 24.72 1.06 -14.22
N GLN A 115 25.03 0.22 -13.25
CA GLN A 115 26.09 -0.78 -13.34
C GLN A 115 25.61 -2.15 -12.91
N ARG A 116 25.94 -3.19 -13.68
CA ARG A 116 25.79 -4.58 -13.25
C ARG A 116 26.88 -4.89 -12.22
N VAL A 117 26.47 -5.35 -11.03
CA VAL A 117 27.42 -5.71 -9.95
C VAL A 117 27.82 -7.18 -10.02
N GLY A 118 27.03 -8.02 -10.68
CA GLY A 118 27.27 -9.45 -10.84
C GLY A 118 26.24 -10.35 -10.18
N ALA A 119 26.43 -11.67 -10.29
CA ALA A 119 25.66 -12.61 -9.50
C ALA A 119 26.01 -12.44 -8.03
N ARG A 120 25.02 -12.52 -7.14
CA ARG A 120 25.21 -12.29 -5.69
C ARG A 120 26.38 -13.09 -5.06
N ALA A 121 26.65 -14.29 -5.59
CA ALA A 121 27.79 -15.12 -5.20
C ALA A 121 29.15 -14.54 -5.66
N GLU A 122 29.17 -13.76 -6.75
CA GLU A 122 30.40 -13.19 -7.33
C GLU A 122 30.69 -11.79 -6.78
N ALA A 123 29.67 -11.05 -6.35
CA ALA A 123 29.77 -9.69 -5.79
C ALA A 123 30.65 -9.65 -4.50
N LEU A 124 30.80 -10.78 -3.83
CA LEU A 124 31.71 -10.96 -2.70
C LEU A 124 33.17 -11.21 -3.13
N ALA A 125 33.41 -11.49 -4.42
CA ALA A 125 34.73 -11.93 -4.87
C ALA A 125 35.48 -10.95 -5.79
N GLN A 126 34.86 -10.22 -6.70
CA GLN A 126 35.51 -9.16 -7.54
C GLN A 126 34.48 -8.53 -8.49
N ALA A 127 34.28 -7.21 -8.43
CA ALA A 127 33.55 -6.45 -9.42
C ALA A 127 34.36 -6.42 -10.74
N SER A 128 33.95 -7.12 -11.77
CA SER A 128 34.41 -6.85 -13.14
C SER A 128 33.81 -5.52 -13.56
N ALA A 129 34.65 -4.54 -13.88
CA ALA A 129 34.22 -3.24 -14.37
C ALA A 129 33.65 -3.37 -15.79
N GLU A 130 32.44 -3.87 -15.93
CA GLU A 130 31.62 -3.63 -17.12
C GLU A 130 31.33 -2.12 -17.17
N SER A 131 31.38 -1.54 -18.36
CA SER A 131 31.13 -0.12 -18.55
C SER A 131 29.76 0.28 -18.01
N ALA A 132 29.70 1.25 -17.10
CA ALA A 132 28.45 1.77 -16.57
C ALA A 132 27.57 2.31 -17.70
N GLN A 133 26.33 1.88 -17.75
CA GLN A 133 25.34 2.41 -18.69
C GLN A 133 24.83 3.76 -18.18
N GLN A 134 24.82 4.76 -19.06
CA GLN A 134 24.22 6.05 -18.76
C GLN A 134 22.79 6.12 -19.24
N VAL A 135 21.87 6.42 -18.33
CA VAL A 135 20.43 6.60 -18.59
C VAL A 135 20.08 8.07 -18.45
N GLN A 136 19.58 8.67 -19.53
CA GLN A 136 19.16 10.08 -19.54
C GLN A 136 17.79 10.23 -18.85
N GLY A 137 17.65 11.31 -18.08
CA GLY A 137 16.38 11.64 -17.43
C GLY A 137 15.33 12.15 -18.42
N PHE A 138 14.09 11.77 -18.17
CA PHE A 138 12.91 12.31 -18.85
C PHE A 138 12.14 13.20 -17.87
N ARG A 139 11.93 14.49 -18.23
CA ARG A 139 11.22 15.44 -17.39
C ARG A 139 9.71 15.19 -17.46
N LEU A 140 9.11 14.79 -16.34
CA LEU A 140 7.68 14.52 -16.23
C LEU A 140 6.86 15.81 -16.00
N TYR A 141 7.30 16.59 -15.02
CA TYR A 141 6.61 17.78 -14.54
C TYR A 141 7.63 18.76 -13.96
N SER A 142 7.39 20.04 -14.12
CA SER A 142 8.20 21.07 -13.48
C SER A 142 7.38 22.34 -13.27
N ASP A 143 7.43 22.87 -12.07
CA ASP A 143 6.92 24.17 -11.69
C ASP A 143 8.02 24.96 -10.95
N PRO A 144 7.79 26.22 -10.51
CA PRO A 144 8.84 26.99 -9.82
C PRO A 144 9.39 26.34 -8.55
N ARG A 145 8.66 25.41 -7.92
CA ARG A 145 9.06 24.75 -6.68
C ARG A 145 9.97 23.54 -6.94
N ASN A 146 9.57 22.66 -7.88
CA ASN A 146 10.23 21.38 -8.10
C ASN A 146 10.20 20.91 -9.55
N THR A 147 11.19 20.08 -9.90
CA THR A 147 11.25 19.35 -11.17
C THR A 147 11.31 17.85 -10.93
N PHE A 148 10.43 17.10 -11.57
CA PHE A 148 10.32 15.64 -11.49
C PHE A 148 10.98 14.99 -12.69
N TRP A 149 11.99 14.17 -12.45
CA TRP A 149 12.75 13.45 -13.46
C TRP A 149 12.57 11.95 -13.31
N ARG A 150 12.24 11.29 -14.42
CA ARG A 150 12.14 9.83 -14.53
C ARG A 150 13.30 9.30 -15.37
N PHE A 151 13.83 8.14 -14.95
CA PHE A 151 14.85 7.39 -15.66
C PHE A 151 14.31 5.99 -15.91
N ASP A 152 14.16 5.62 -17.19
CA ASP A 152 13.67 4.29 -17.56
C ASP A 152 14.84 3.32 -17.58
N ILE A 153 14.73 2.24 -16.84
CA ILE A 153 15.69 1.15 -16.76
C ILE A 153 15.13 -0.04 -17.52
N ARG A 154 15.90 -0.54 -18.48
CA ARG A 154 15.60 -1.78 -19.21
C ARG A 154 16.87 -2.62 -19.29
N VAL A 155 16.86 -3.80 -18.65
CA VAL A 155 18.02 -4.68 -18.56
C VAL A 155 17.64 -6.11 -18.88
N PRO A 156 18.53 -6.90 -19.51
CA PRO A 156 18.25 -8.30 -19.84
C PRO A 156 18.13 -9.13 -18.56
N MET A 157 17.24 -10.11 -18.57
CA MET A 157 17.15 -11.13 -17.53
C MET A 157 18.20 -12.22 -17.80
N GLU A 158 18.85 -12.67 -16.74
CA GLU A 158 19.91 -13.68 -16.80
C GLU A 158 19.43 -15.04 -16.23
N LEU A 159 20.24 -16.09 -16.41
CA LEU A 159 19.95 -17.42 -15.87
C LEU A 159 20.14 -17.50 -14.35
N SER A 160 20.80 -16.51 -13.75
CA SER A 160 20.98 -16.36 -12.30
C SER A 160 20.43 -15.02 -11.83
N GLU A 161 20.12 -14.91 -10.53
CA GLU A 161 19.78 -13.63 -9.90
C GLU A 161 20.95 -12.65 -10.02
N VAL A 162 20.66 -11.42 -10.46
CA VAL A 162 21.66 -10.38 -10.71
C VAL A 162 21.35 -9.15 -9.88
N GLN A 163 22.39 -8.56 -9.30
CA GLN A 163 22.33 -7.28 -8.61
C GLN A 163 22.84 -6.16 -9.54
N TYR A 164 22.10 -5.06 -9.56
CA TYR A 164 22.47 -3.81 -10.19
C TYR A 164 22.69 -2.72 -9.13
N ALA A 165 23.63 -1.82 -9.42
CA ALA A 165 23.85 -0.58 -8.68
C ALA A 165 23.50 0.62 -9.55
N TYR A 166 22.97 1.68 -8.96
CA TYR A 166 22.76 2.94 -9.67
C TYR A 166 23.06 4.16 -8.78
N GLU A 167 23.52 5.25 -9.43
CA GLU A 167 23.89 6.50 -8.77
C GLU A 167 23.74 7.72 -9.69
N PHE A 168 23.78 8.91 -9.09
CA PHE A 168 23.75 10.20 -9.79
C PHE A 168 25.03 10.98 -9.49
N LEU A 169 25.99 10.98 -10.42
CA LEU A 169 27.33 11.56 -10.21
C LEU A 169 27.33 13.08 -10.12
N SER A 170 26.42 13.75 -10.86
CA SER A 170 26.41 15.22 -11.01
C SER A 170 25.39 15.92 -10.10
N LEU A 171 24.69 15.20 -9.20
CA LEU A 171 23.63 15.75 -8.36
C LEU A 171 24.07 15.79 -6.89
N ARG A 172 23.62 16.81 -6.18
CA ARG A 172 23.71 16.90 -4.72
C ARG A 172 22.39 16.42 -4.10
N PHE A 173 22.45 15.81 -2.95
CA PHE A 173 21.26 15.40 -2.19
C PHE A 173 21.09 16.32 -0.98
N SER A 174 19.87 16.77 -0.73
CA SER A 174 19.54 17.61 0.44
C SER A 174 19.81 16.91 1.77
N SER A 175 19.68 15.57 1.81
CA SER A 175 20.00 14.75 2.99
C SER A 175 21.31 14.00 2.81
N ALA A 176 22.20 14.09 3.82
CA ALA A 176 23.44 13.33 3.89
C ALA A 176 23.22 11.84 4.21
N ASP A 177 22.10 11.51 4.83
CA ASP A 177 21.81 10.14 5.31
C ASP A 177 21.34 9.20 4.19
N LYS A 178 21.02 9.74 3.00
CA LYS A 178 20.61 8.92 1.85
C LYS A 178 21.82 8.25 1.20
N PRO A 179 21.71 6.93 0.89
CA PRO A 179 22.73 6.23 0.13
C PRO A 179 22.97 6.91 -1.22
N ARG A 180 24.22 7.15 -1.58
CA ARG A 180 24.58 7.68 -2.91
C ARG A 180 24.45 6.61 -3.97
N VAL A 181 24.86 5.39 -3.64
CA VAL A 181 24.73 4.21 -4.49
C VAL A 181 23.60 3.36 -3.92
N ASN A 182 22.65 3.03 -4.76
CA ASN A 182 21.54 2.15 -4.42
C ASN A 182 21.66 0.84 -5.20
N HIS A 183 21.29 -0.27 -4.56
CA HIS A 183 21.35 -1.60 -5.16
C HIS A 183 19.96 -2.20 -5.22
N PHE A 184 19.65 -2.91 -6.30
CA PHE A 184 18.45 -3.72 -6.43
C PHE A 184 18.76 -5.03 -7.12
N SER A 185 17.91 -6.03 -6.90
CA SER A 185 18.10 -7.38 -7.44
C SER A 185 17.00 -7.72 -8.44
N ILE A 186 17.38 -8.43 -9.48
CA ILE A 186 16.49 -8.95 -10.51
C ILE A 186 16.52 -10.47 -10.41
N PRO A 187 15.37 -11.16 -10.40
CA PRO A 187 15.34 -12.63 -10.32
C PRO A 187 15.94 -13.27 -11.57
N ALA A 188 16.39 -14.51 -11.46
CA ALA A 188 16.74 -15.30 -12.61
C ALA A 188 15.54 -15.45 -13.57
N ALA A 189 15.78 -15.58 -14.88
CA ALA A 189 14.74 -15.67 -15.90
C ALA A 189 13.78 -16.87 -15.69
N GLY A 190 14.25 -17.94 -15.02
CA GLY A 190 13.45 -19.13 -14.67
C GLY A 190 12.84 -19.09 -13.28
N GLU A 191 12.92 -17.97 -12.54
CA GLU A 191 12.45 -17.84 -11.17
C GLU A 191 11.32 -16.82 -11.03
N SER A 192 10.46 -17.03 -10.02
CA SER A 192 9.46 -16.04 -9.62
C SER A 192 10.03 -15.04 -8.62
N MET A 193 9.43 -13.87 -8.53
CA MET A 193 9.87 -12.81 -7.61
C MET A 193 9.63 -13.16 -6.15
N ARG A 194 10.55 -12.75 -5.29
CA ARG A 194 10.31 -12.63 -3.85
C ARG A 194 9.60 -11.31 -3.59
N ILE A 195 8.39 -11.40 -3.04
CA ILE A 195 7.47 -10.27 -2.85
C ILE A 195 7.47 -9.87 -1.39
N MET A 196 7.51 -8.56 -1.14
CA MET A 196 7.13 -7.91 0.11
C MET A 196 5.79 -7.20 -0.12
N PHE A 197 4.83 -7.37 0.79
CA PHE A 197 3.53 -6.72 0.71
C PHE A 197 3.24 -5.91 1.98
N HIS A 198 2.75 -4.70 1.80
CA HIS A 198 2.35 -3.79 2.88
C HIS A 198 1.20 -2.89 2.46
N SER A 199 0.57 -2.24 3.45
CA SER A 199 -0.38 -1.14 3.28
C SER A 199 -0.37 -0.23 4.50
N CYS A 200 -1.12 0.88 4.45
CA CYS A 200 -1.28 1.82 5.57
C CYS A 200 0.08 2.31 6.10
N ASN A 201 0.86 2.87 5.17
CA ASN A 201 2.21 3.36 5.36
C ASN A 201 2.21 4.83 5.77
N GLY A 202 1.67 5.13 6.93
CA GLY A 202 1.62 6.48 7.50
C GLY A 202 0.86 6.47 8.81
N PHE A 203 0.86 7.59 9.52
CA PHE A 203 0.07 7.74 10.73
C PHE A 203 -1.20 8.53 10.47
N SER A 204 -2.32 8.06 11.01
CA SER A 204 -3.54 8.86 11.12
C SER A 204 -3.27 10.10 11.93
N VAL A 205 -3.87 11.23 11.53
CA VAL A 205 -3.67 12.52 12.18
C VAL A 205 -4.00 12.43 13.68
N GLY A 206 -3.06 12.88 14.50
CA GLY A 206 -3.19 12.89 15.96
C GLY A 206 -2.67 11.64 16.66
N THR A 207 -2.07 10.71 15.93
CA THR A 207 -1.29 9.62 16.53
C THR A 207 -0.03 10.18 17.17
N ASP A 208 0.26 9.75 18.39
CA ASP A 208 1.55 9.98 19.03
C ASP A 208 2.58 9.04 18.39
N GLU A 209 3.33 9.55 17.41
CA GLU A 209 4.30 8.77 16.63
C GLU A 209 5.43 8.21 17.52
N ASP A 210 5.79 8.92 18.58
CA ASP A 210 6.83 8.50 19.53
C ASP A 210 6.38 7.28 20.35
N ALA A 211 5.10 7.18 20.68
CA ALA A 211 4.53 6.02 21.36
C ALA A 211 4.60 4.73 20.52
N TYR A 212 4.84 4.88 19.22
CA TYR A 212 5.03 3.78 18.26
C TYR A 212 6.46 3.70 17.71
N SER A 213 7.42 4.42 18.28
CA SER A 213 8.82 4.45 17.84
C SER A 213 8.99 4.81 16.35
N GLY A 214 8.09 5.62 15.80
CA GLY A 214 8.09 6.01 14.39
C GLY A 214 7.79 4.83 13.45
N THR A 215 8.69 4.56 12.50
CA THR A 215 8.51 3.58 11.40
C THR A 215 9.43 2.35 11.51
N PRO A 216 9.50 1.64 12.66
CA PRO A 216 10.54 0.64 12.92
C PRO A 216 10.42 -0.62 12.05
N LEU A 217 9.22 -0.99 11.58
CA LEU A 217 9.06 -2.17 10.72
C LEU A 217 9.80 -2.05 9.40
N TRP A 218 10.03 -0.84 8.89
CA TRP A 218 10.87 -0.64 7.71
C TRP A 218 12.34 -1.03 7.95
N LYS A 219 12.85 -0.95 9.18
CA LYS A 219 14.16 -1.51 9.52
C LYS A 219 14.16 -3.04 9.41
N ASP A 220 13.09 -3.69 9.86
CA ASP A 220 12.96 -5.14 9.74
C ASP A 220 12.83 -5.61 8.28
N VAL A 221 12.10 -4.84 7.45
CA VAL A 221 12.05 -5.06 5.99
C VAL A 221 13.45 -5.00 5.39
N LEU A 222 14.23 -3.98 5.71
CA LEU A 222 15.61 -3.83 5.20
C LEU A 222 16.52 -4.97 5.68
N ARG A 223 16.46 -5.38 6.96
CA ARG A 223 17.22 -6.54 7.46
C ARG A 223 16.86 -7.82 6.70
N LYS A 224 15.60 -8.06 6.40
CA LYS A 224 15.16 -9.22 5.61
C LYS A 224 15.59 -9.12 4.15
N HIS A 225 15.53 -7.92 3.58
CA HIS A 225 16.03 -7.63 2.24
C HIS A 225 17.54 -7.89 2.12
N ASP A 226 18.32 -7.52 3.12
CA ASP A 226 19.78 -7.77 3.15
C ASP A 226 20.09 -9.27 3.20
N VAL A 227 19.26 -10.09 3.86
CA VAL A 227 19.42 -11.55 3.91
C VAL A 227 18.99 -12.20 2.59
N ALA A 228 17.81 -11.87 2.09
CA ALA A 228 17.25 -12.36 0.83
C ALA A 228 16.53 -11.20 0.12
N PRO A 229 17.14 -10.60 -0.92
CA PRO A 229 16.58 -9.41 -1.56
C PRO A 229 15.14 -9.64 -2.05
N PHE A 230 14.25 -8.71 -1.70
CA PHE A 230 12.95 -8.63 -2.35
C PHE A 230 13.15 -8.11 -3.77
N HIS A 231 12.49 -8.71 -4.73
CA HIS A 231 12.52 -8.29 -6.13
C HIS A 231 11.44 -7.25 -6.43
N VAL A 232 10.38 -7.23 -5.60
CA VAL A 232 9.30 -6.25 -5.68
C VAL A 232 8.65 -6.05 -4.32
N MET A 233 8.21 -4.83 -4.09
CA MET A 233 7.40 -4.40 -2.96
C MET A 233 6.03 -3.97 -3.49
N LEU A 234 4.96 -4.63 -3.03
CA LEU A 234 3.59 -4.32 -3.40
C LEU A 234 2.94 -3.46 -2.33
N GLY A 235 2.51 -2.27 -2.69
CA GLY A 235 1.78 -1.34 -1.84
C GLY A 235 0.27 -1.45 -2.08
N GLY A 236 -0.46 -1.91 -1.06
CA GLY A 236 -1.90 -2.15 -1.10
C GLY A 236 -2.74 -0.97 -0.60
N GLY A 237 -2.37 0.26 -0.96
CA GLY A 237 -3.10 1.47 -0.58
C GLY A 237 -2.57 2.15 0.68
N ASP A 238 -2.99 3.40 0.89
CA ASP A 238 -2.55 4.28 1.99
C ASP A 238 -1.03 4.41 2.06
N GLN A 239 -0.41 4.67 0.92
CA GLN A 239 1.04 4.88 0.87
C GLN A 239 1.44 6.15 1.61
N ILE A 240 0.49 7.07 1.80
CA ILE A 240 0.63 8.33 2.52
C ILE A 240 -0.71 8.71 3.15
N TYR A 241 -0.65 9.42 4.29
CA TYR A 241 -1.82 9.94 4.99
C TYR A 241 -1.90 11.45 4.81
N ASN A 242 -2.92 11.91 4.07
CA ASN A 242 -3.11 13.32 3.74
C ASN A 242 -4.18 14.01 4.60
N ASP A 243 -4.69 13.36 5.65
CA ASP A 243 -5.79 13.85 6.47
C ASP A 243 -5.50 15.15 7.23
N GLY A 244 -4.23 15.47 7.44
CA GLY A 244 -3.82 16.74 8.02
C GLY A 244 -4.29 17.96 7.21
N ILE A 245 -4.61 17.80 5.92
CA ILE A 245 -5.16 18.85 5.05
C ILE A 245 -6.45 19.48 5.62
N ARG A 246 -7.27 18.68 6.32
CA ARG A 246 -8.54 19.11 6.94
C ARG A 246 -8.41 19.57 8.39
N VAL A 247 -7.30 19.30 9.05
CA VAL A 247 -7.12 19.56 10.49
C VAL A 247 -6.24 20.79 10.76
N SER A 248 -5.09 20.85 10.12
CA SER A 248 -4.13 21.95 10.20
C SER A 248 -3.82 22.59 8.85
N GLY A 249 -4.28 21.99 7.77
CA GLY A 249 -4.04 22.41 6.40
C GLY A 249 -5.12 23.34 5.83
N PRO A 250 -5.08 23.60 4.52
CA PRO A 250 -5.90 24.58 3.83
C PRO A 250 -7.40 24.28 3.84
N LEU A 251 -7.83 23.05 4.09
CA LEU A 251 -9.25 22.70 4.19
C LEU A 251 -9.86 22.91 5.58
N ARG A 252 -9.08 23.33 6.58
CA ARG A 252 -9.61 23.58 7.93
C ARG A 252 -10.76 24.58 7.94
N PRO A 253 -10.72 25.75 7.25
CA PRO A 253 -11.85 26.69 7.22
C PRO A 253 -13.13 26.08 6.65
N TRP A 254 -13.01 25.19 5.66
CA TRP A 254 -14.14 24.45 5.11
C TRP A 254 -14.67 23.40 6.09
N THR A 255 -13.78 22.65 6.75
CA THR A 255 -14.15 21.63 7.74
C THR A 255 -14.87 22.24 8.94
N ASP A 256 -14.49 23.45 9.35
CA ASP A 256 -15.08 24.16 10.49
C ASP A 256 -16.49 24.71 10.19
N ILE A 257 -16.97 24.69 8.93
CA ILE A 257 -18.34 25.09 8.57
C ILE A 257 -19.33 24.08 9.16
N SER A 258 -20.07 24.46 10.20
CA SER A 258 -21.03 23.57 10.87
C SER A 258 -22.31 23.30 10.07
N ASN A 259 -22.65 24.17 9.11
CA ASN A 259 -23.84 24.00 8.28
C ASN A 259 -23.54 23.12 7.06
N PRO A 260 -24.08 21.89 6.94
CA PRO A 260 -23.76 20.96 5.85
C PRO A 260 -24.02 21.51 4.45
N LYS A 261 -25.10 22.32 4.28
CA LYS A 261 -25.40 22.94 2.99
C LYS A 261 -24.34 23.97 2.60
N LYS A 262 -23.96 24.87 3.52
CA LYS A 262 -22.90 25.85 3.23
C LYS A 262 -21.55 25.18 2.98
N ARG A 263 -21.27 24.05 3.65
CA ARG A 263 -20.06 23.28 3.45
C ARG A 263 -20.05 22.64 2.06
N ARG A 264 -21.17 22.02 1.62
CA ARG A 264 -21.30 21.45 0.29
C ARG A 264 -21.21 22.49 -0.82
N ASP A 265 -21.82 23.66 -0.60
CA ASP A 265 -21.84 24.75 -1.58
C ASP A 265 -20.56 25.62 -1.52
N PHE A 266 -19.52 25.20 -0.79
CA PHE A 266 -18.26 25.94 -0.67
C PHE A 266 -17.43 25.78 -1.96
N PRO A 267 -16.96 26.88 -2.59
CA PRO A 267 -16.24 26.82 -3.85
C PRO A 267 -14.81 26.32 -3.67
N PHE A 268 -14.35 25.51 -4.60
CA PHE A 268 -12.94 25.14 -4.72
C PHE A 268 -12.23 26.10 -5.66
N SER A 269 -11.86 27.29 -5.14
CA SER A 269 -11.21 28.34 -5.93
C SER A 269 -9.77 27.97 -6.32
N GLU A 270 -9.21 28.62 -7.34
CA GLU A 270 -7.81 28.46 -7.74
C GLU A 270 -6.82 28.72 -6.58
N LYS A 271 -7.13 29.67 -5.70
CA LYS A 271 -6.34 29.90 -4.51
C LYS A 271 -6.34 28.67 -3.59
N LEU A 272 -7.52 28.11 -3.29
CA LEU A 272 -7.64 26.93 -2.45
C LEU A 272 -6.99 25.71 -3.12
N ARG A 273 -7.14 25.56 -4.44
CA ARG A 273 -6.46 24.51 -5.20
C ARG A 273 -4.94 24.61 -5.05
N ALA A 274 -4.37 25.81 -5.22
CA ALA A 274 -2.93 26.02 -5.06
C ALA A 274 -2.44 25.71 -3.64
N GLU A 275 -3.20 26.11 -2.61
CA GLU A 275 -2.88 25.80 -1.22
C GLU A 275 -2.98 24.28 -0.94
N CYS A 276 -3.95 23.57 -1.52
CA CYS A 276 -4.03 22.12 -1.44
C CYS A 276 -2.89 21.44 -2.22
N ASP A 277 -2.54 21.95 -3.38
CA ASP A 277 -1.42 21.46 -4.19
C ASP A 277 -0.09 21.58 -3.41
N ASP A 278 0.14 22.70 -2.75
CA ASP A 278 1.30 22.87 -1.86
C ASP A 278 1.28 21.87 -0.68
N TYR A 279 0.13 21.64 -0.09
CA TYR A 279 0.00 20.69 1.01
C TYR A 279 0.36 19.28 0.58
N TYR A 280 -0.24 18.75 -0.50
CA TYR A 280 0.04 17.40 -1.00
C TYR A 280 1.50 17.26 -1.39
N LEU A 281 2.07 18.21 -2.13
CA LEU A 281 3.49 18.20 -2.50
C LEU A 281 4.39 18.09 -1.27
N ASN A 282 4.21 18.98 -0.28
CA ASN A 282 5.07 19.03 0.90
C ASN A 282 4.92 17.77 1.76
N ASN A 283 3.71 17.21 1.86
CA ASN A 283 3.49 15.97 2.59
C ASN A 283 4.17 14.77 1.91
N TYR A 284 4.08 14.67 0.56
CA TYR A 284 4.81 13.66 -0.19
C TYR A 284 6.33 13.81 -0.05
N LEU A 285 6.87 15.02 -0.20
CA LEU A 285 8.30 15.28 -0.02
C LEU A 285 8.77 14.88 1.38
N ARG A 286 8.00 15.24 2.42
CA ARG A 286 8.31 14.88 3.81
C ARG A 286 8.28 13.36 4.00
N TRP A 287 7.18 12.70 3.60
CA TRP A 287 6.97 11.29 3.90
C TRP A 287 7.93 10.39 3.13
N TYR A 288 8.10 10.61 1.84
CA TYR A 288 9.01 9.84 0.99
C TYR A 288 10.51 10.10 1.28
N ASN A 289 10.81 11.07 2.15
CA ASN A 289 12.16 11.29 2.71
C ASN A 289 12.32 10.70 4.12
N THR A 290 11.27 10.17 4.73
CA THR A 290 11.34 9.60 6.09
C THR A 290 12.10 8.28 6.06
N ALA A 291 13.24 8.22 6.75
CA ALA A 291 14.00 6.99 6.91
C ALA A 291 13.32 6.10 7.99
N PRO A 292 13.37 4.75 7.87
CA PRO A 292 14.08 3.98 6.84
C PRO A 292 13.26 3.68 5.57
N PHE A 293 11.98 4.13 5.48
CA PHE A 293 11.15 3.97 4.29
C PHE A 293 11.81 4.56 3.03
N ALA A 294 12.37 5.75 3.14
CA ALA A 294 13.10 6.39 2.04
C ALA A 294 14.27 5.54 1.50
N ILE A 295 14.93 4.77 2.37
CA ILE A 295 16.02 3.85 1.98
C ILE A 295 15.45 2.63 1.25
N ALA A 296 14.34 2.08 1.74
CA ALA A 296 13.67 0.94 1.11
C ALA A 296 13.21 1.29 -0.32
N ASN A 297 12.64 2.49 -0.54
CA ASN A 297 12.20 2.99 -1.84
C ASN A 297 13.32 3.07 -2.90
N GLY A 298 14.55 3.30 -2.48
CA GLY A 298 15.70 3.32 -3.39
C GLY A 298 16.26 1.93 -3.71
N LYS A 299 15.93 0.90 -2.92
CA LYS A 299 16.52 -0.44 -3.02
C LYS A 299 15.55 -1.52 -3.50
N ILE A 300 14.27 -1.39 -3.19
CA ILE A 300 13.25 -2.40 -3.49
C ILE A 300 12.31 -1.82 -4.53
N PRO A 301 12.25 -2.38 -5.76
CA PRO A 301 11.33 -1.91 -6.77
C PRO A 301 9.88 -2.03 -6.29
N GLN A 302 9.09 -0.97 -6.42
CA GLN A 302 7.73 -0.92 -5.90
C GLN A 302 6.66 -0.89 -6.99
N VAL A 303 5.48 -1.40 -6.67
CA VAL A 303 4.23 -1.24 -7.41
C VAL A 303 3.15 -0.88 -6.41
N ASN A 304 2.43 0.19 -6.66
CA ASN A 304 1.45 0.73 -5.71
C ASN A 304 0.07 0.85 -6.36
N ILE A 305 -0.96 0.62 -5.55
CA ILE A 305 -2.31 1.12 -5.76
C ILE A 305 -2.63 2.08 -4.62
N TRP A 306 -3.50 3.04 -4.84
CA TRP A 306 -3.89 3.99 -3.80
C TRP A 306 -5.16 3.58 -3.05
N ASP A 307 -5.37 4.21 -1.88
CA ASP A 307 -6.60 4.10 -1.11
C ASP A 307 -7.07 5.48 -0.63
N ASP A 308 -8.04 5.56 0.28
CA ASP A 308 -8.69 6.81 0.66
C ASP A 308 -7.74 7.83 1.30
N HIS A 309 -6.85 7.40 2.19
CA HIS A 309 -5.89 8.30 2.85
C HIS A 309 -4.83 8.90 1.92
N ASP A 310 -4.58 8.29 0.77
CA ASP A 310 -3.78 8.92 -0.31
C ASP A 310 -4.47 10.21 -0.81
N ILE A 311 -5.79 10.35 -0.59
CA ILE A 311 -6.60 11.53 -0.88
C ILE A 311 -7.02 12.20 0.43
N ILE A 312 -7.97 11.61 1.12
CA ILE A 312 -8.48 11.99 2.44
C ILE A 312 -9.34 10.85 3.00
N ASP A 313 -9.29 10.61 4.31
CA ASP A 313 -10.06 9.60 5.05
C ASP A 313 -11.52 9.47 4.55
N GLY A 314 -11.92 8.25 4.17
CA GLY A 314 -13.26 7.92 3.70
C GLY A 314 -13.63 8.43 2.30
N PHE A 315 -12.67 8.87 1.47
CA PHE A 315 -12.94 9.35 0.13
C PHE A 315 -13.61 8.28 -0.74
N GLY A 316 -14.81 8.57 -1.25
CA GLY A 316 -15.63 7.65 -2.04
C GLY A 316 -16.74 6.95 -1.25
N SER A 317 -16.70 6.91 0.09
CA SER A 317 -17.67 6.22 0.94
C SER A 317 -18.75 7.11 1.53
N TYR A 318 -18.60 8.44 1.45
CA TYR A 318 -19.63 9.39 1.85
C TYR A 318 -20.81 9.43 0.88
N VAL A 319 -21.91 10.09 1.29
CA VAL A 319 -23.09 10.27 0.43
C VAL A 319 -22.73 11.04 -0.83
N SER A 320 -23.29 10.61 -1.96
CA SER A 320 -22.95 11.15 -3.29
C SER A 320 -23.13 12.66 -3.40
N ASP A 321 -24.23 13.20 -2.83
CA ASP A 321 -24.50 14.65 -2.84
C ASP A 321 -23.37 15.48 -2.17
N PHE A 322 -22.61 14.86 -1.27
CA PHE A 322 -21.48 15.49 -0.60
C PHE A 322 -20.18 15.25 -1.38
N MET A 323 -19.96 14.04 -1.86
CA MET A 323 -18.78 13.67 -2.63
C MET A 323 -18.68 14.45 -3.96
N THR A 324 -19.83 14.86 -4.54
CA THR A 324 -19.86 15.66 -5.77
C THR A 324 -19.61 17.16 -5.57
N CYS A 325 -19.40 17.63 -4.31
CA CYS A 325 -19.09 19.04 -4.07
C CYS A 325 -17.70 19.41 -4.65
N ASP A 326 -17.54 20.70 -4.95
CA ASP A 326 -16.32 21.22 -5.59
C ASP A 326 -15.05 20.88 -4.81
N VAL A 327 -15.11 20.91 -3.47
CA VAL A 327 -13.95 20.63 -2.62
C VAL A 327 -13.50 19.18 -2.76
N PHE A 328 -14.40 18.20 -2.65
CA PHE A 328 -14.00 16.78 -2.79
C PHE A 328 -13.47 16.47 -4.20
N ARG A 329 -14.13 16.98 -5.23
CA ARG A 329 -13.65 16.81 -6.62
C ARG A 329 -12.30 17.48 -6.83
N GLY A 330 -12.11 18.66 -6.24
CA GLY A 330 -10.85 19.41 -6.34
C GLY A 330 -9.68 18.70 -5.67
N ILE A 331 -9.86 18.21 -4.43
CA ILE A 331 -8.79 17.46 -3.76
C ILE A 331 -8.56 16.10 -4.40
N GLY A 332 -9.58 15.43 -4.92
CA GLY A 332 -9.42 14.19 -5.68
C GLY A 332 -8.49 14.38 -6.89
N GLY A 333 -8.68 15.45 -7.66
CA GLY A 333 -7.77 15.81 -8.77
C GLY A 333 -6.37 16.17 -8.31
N THR A 334 -6.26 16.98 -7.24
CA THR A 334 -4.94 17.40 -6.71
C THR A 334 -4.15 16.20 -6.15
N ALA A 335 -4.82 15.31 -5.41
CA ALA A 335 -4.18 14.08 -4.90
C ALA A 335 -3.74 13.17 -6.05
N HIS A 336 -4.58 13.00 -7.08
CA HIS A 336 -4.27 12.18 -8.26
C HIS A 336 -3.00 12.66 -8.99
N LYS A 337 -2.75 13.98 -9.05
CA LYS A 337 -1.50 14.54 -9.60
C LYS A 337 -0.27 13.92 -8.92
N TYR A 338 -0.24 13.89 -7.59
CA TYR A 338 0.90 13.39 -6.83
C TYR A 338 0.96 11.87 -6.77
N TYR A 339 -0.19 11.20 -6.80
CA TYR A 339 -0.28 9.76 -7.01
C TYR A 339 0.40 9.34 -8.32
N MET A 340 0.11 10.03 -9.43
CA MET A 340 0.78 9.78 -10.71
C MET A 340 2.28 10.04 -10.65
N LEU A 341 2.70 11.17 -10.08
CA LEU A 341 4.11 11.55 -10.03
C LEU A 341 4.94 10.61 -9.13
N PHE A 342 4.53 10.41 -7.87
CA PHE A 342 5.35 9.72 -6.87
C PHE A 342 5.17 8.20 -6.87
N GLN A 343 3.98 7.70 -7.16
CA GLN A 343 3.70 6.27 -7.06
C GLN A 343 3.77 5.56 -8.42
N HIS A 344 3.50 6.26 -9.52
CA HIS A 344 3.53 5.69 -10.88
C HIS A 344 4.66 6.20 -11.77
N HIS A 345 5.36 7.27 -11.36
CA HIS A 345 6.36 7.95 -12.17
C HIS A 345 5.80 8.36 -13.55
N LEU A 346 4.57 8.88 -13.56
CA LEU A 346 3.88 9.37 -14.75
C LEU A 346 3.62 10.87 -14.65
N ALA A 347 3.58 11.54 -15.82
CA ALA A 347 3.14 12.92 -15.89
C ALA A 347 1.68 13.03 -15.45
N PRO A 348 1.29 14.07 -14.70
CA PRO A 348 -0.09 14.23 -14.26
C PRO A 348 -1.01 14.63 -15.42
N PRO A 349 -2.26 14.19 -15.44
CA PRO A 349 -3.26 14.64 -16.41
C PRO A 349 -3.55 16.14 -16.30
N ALA A 350 -3.99 16.76 -17.39
CA ALA A 350 -4.25 18.19 -17.46
C ALA A 350 -5.30 18.69 -16.45
N SER A 351 -6.30 17.89 -16.14
CA SER A 351 -7.35 18.24 -15.18
C SER A 351 -6.87 18.44 -13.75
N THR A 352 -5.72 17.88 -13.39
CA THR A 352 -5.20 17.88 -12.00
C THR A 352 -4.60 19.23 -11.56
N TYR A 353 -4.36 20.17 -12.44
CA TYR A 353 -3.78 21.49 -12.12
C TYR A 353 -4.69 22.67 -12.49
N THR A 354 -5.99 22.42 -12.59
CA THR A 354 -7.02 23.46 -12.75
C THR A 354 -8.22 23.19 -11.86
N SER A 355 -8.94 24.22 -11.45
CA SER A 355 -10.24 24.09 -10.77
C SER A 355 -11.42 24.02 -11.75
N ASP A 356 -11.19 24.13 -13.05
CA ASP A 356 -12.24 24.00 -14.08
C ASP A 356 -12.54 22.52 -14.35
N PHE A 357 -13.55 21.99 -13.66
CA PHE A 357 -14.00 20.60 -13.81
C PHE A 357 -14.87 20.35 -15.04
N HIS A 358 -15.27 21.40 -15.75
CA HIS A 358 -16.20 21.33 -16.88
C HIS A 358 -15.55 21.64 -18.23
N GLY A 359 -14.33 22.17 -18.21
CA GLY A 359 -13.54 22.45 -19.40
C GLY A 359 -12.80 21.23 -19.94
N GLU A 360 -12.23 21.33 -21.13
CA GLU A 360 -11.35 20.33 -21.74
C GLU A 360 -9.96 20.28 -21.07
N GLY A 361 -9.88 20.62 -19.79
CA GLY A 361 -8.62 20.72 -19.06
C GLY A 361 -7.82 21.99 -19.40
N ALA A 362 -6.99 22.45 -18.47
CA ALA A 362 -6.10 23.57 -18.75
C ALA A 362 -5.08 23.17 -19.84
N ASP A 363 -4.95 23.98 -20.89
CA ASP A 363 -3.86 23.83 -21.82
C ASP A 363 -2.52 24.04 -21.07
N PRO A 364 -1.63 23.03 -20.97
CA PRO A 364 -0.34 23.17 -20.30
C PRO A 364 0.47 24.36 -20.81
N ALA A 365 0.29 24.75 -22.08
CA ALA A 365 0.97 25.88 -22.67
C ALA A 365 0.59 27.23 -22.05
N GLN A 366 -0.60 27.31 -21.45
CA GLN A 366 -1.09 28.54 -20.81
C GLN A 366 -0.70 28.64 -19.32
N LEU A 367 -0.22 27.55 -18.72
CA LEU A 367 0.24 27.59 -17.32
C LEU A 367 1.49 28.44 -17.20
N VAL A 368 1.45 29.35 -16.21
CA VAL A 368 2.58 30.23 -15.94
C VAL A 368 3.76 29.43 -15.40
N ASN A 369 4.88 29.45 -16.13
CA ASN A 369 6.15 28.82 -15.73
C ASN A 369 6.00 27.35 -15.27
N THR A 370 5.12 26.59 -15.91
CA THR A 370 4.91 25.16 -15.62
C THR A 370 5.13 24.32 -16.88
N PHE A 371 5.88 23.24 -16.74
CA PHE A 371 6.08 22.22 -17.78
C PHE A 371 5.35 20.94 -17.37
N VAL A 372 4.63 20.34 -18.30
CA VAL A 372 3.99 19.04 -18.15
C VAL A 372 4.29 18.20 -19.38
N ALA A 373 4.80 17.00 -19.18
CA ALA A 373 5.02 16.07 -20.28
C ALA A 373 3.69 15.43 -20.72
N GLU A 374 3.66 14.90 -21.91
CA GLU A 374 2.58 14.02 -22.34
C GLU A 374 2.55 12.77 -21.46
N GLN A 375 1.37 12.42 -20.94
CA GLN A 375 1.20 11.20 -20.15
C GLN A 375 1.30 9.97 -21.07
N ARG A 376 2.25 9.10 -20.82
CA ARG A 376 2.49 7.87 -21.58
C ARG A 376 2.53 6.66 -20.65
N PRO A 377 1.36 6.10 -20.30
CA PRO A 377 1.31 4.89 -19.51
C PRO A 377 1.93 3.71 -20.27
N GLY A 378 2.74 2.91 -19.59
CA GLY A 378 3.35 1.71 -20.13
C GLY A 378 2.33 0.58 -20.36
N SER A 379 2.79 -0.49 -20.98
CA SER A 379 1.95 -1.66 -21.33
C SER A 379 1.37 -2.39 -20.11
N GLN A 380 1.93 -2.21 -18.92
CA GLN A 380 1.42 -2.77 -17.67
C GLN A 380 0.08 -2.17 -17.23
N TYR A 381 -0.29 -0.97 -17.68
CA TYR A 381 -1.50 -0.32 -17.25
C TYR A 381 -2.75 -0.79 -18.02
N ILE A 382 -3.84 -0.93 -17.29
CA ILE A 382 -5.19 -1.15 -17.80
C ILE A 382 -6.02 0.05 -17.39
N ILE A 383 -6.22 0.97 -18.32
CA ILE A 383 -6.90 2.23 -18.05
C ILE A 383 -8.41 2.00 -18.00
N GLY A 384 -9.05 2.52 -16.96
CA GLY A 384 -10.49 2.41 -16.75
C GLY A 384 -11.33 2.94 -17.92
N ALA A 385 -12.56 2.44 -18.04
CA ALA A 385 -13.42 2.69 -19.18
C ALA A 385 -13.82 4.18 -19.33
N LYS A 386 -14.01 4.86 -18.21
CA LYS A 386 -14.43 6.27 -18.14
C LYS A 386 -13.92 6.94 -16.87
N PRO A 387 -13.89 8.28 -16.80
CA PRO A 387 -13.51 8.99 -15.59
C PRO A 387 -14.38 8.63 -14.39
N GLY A 388 -13.77 8.70 -13.21
CA GLY A 388 -14.45 8.47 -11.95
C GLY A 388 -15.47 9.57 -11.61
N PRO A 389 -16.38 9.29 -10.67
CA PRO A 389 -17.45 10.23 -10.34
C PRO A 389 -16.95 11.42 -9.49
N TYR A 390 -15.86 11.23 -8.75
CA TYR A 390 -15.32 12.22 -7.81
C TYR A 390 -13.87 12.59 -8.14
N VAL A 391 -13.10 11.68 -8.70
CA VAL A 391 -11.83 11.93 -9.37
C VAL A 391 -12.11 11.98 -10.85
N ALA A 392 -11.96 13.16 -11.49
CA ALA A 392 -12.32 13.36 -12.89
C ALA A 392 -11.32 12.72 -13.87
N GLU A 393 -10.67 11.63 -13.46
CA GLU A 393 -9.68 10.87 -14.19
C GLU A 393 -10.08 9.40 -14.30
N ARG A 394 -9.47 8.67 -15.22
CA ARG A 394 -9.68 7.22 -15.37
C ARG A 394 -8.85 6.46 -14.35
N SER A 395 -9.35 5.32 -13.91
CA SER A 395 -8.60 4.44 -13.00
C SER A 395 -7.36 3.84 -13.67
N PHE A 396 -6.27 3.69 -12.89
CA PHE A 396 -5.01 3.09 -13.29
C PHE A 396 -4.87 1.72 -12.64
N ASN A 397 -5.41 0.71 -13.31
CA ASN A 397 -5.22 -0.68 -12.94
C ASN A 397 -3.97 -1.24 -13.62
N MET A 398 -3.41 -2.33 -13.11
CA MET A 398 -2.14 -2.84 -13.60
C MET A 398 -2.14 -4.35 -13.75
N TYR A 399 -1.52 -4.83 -14.82
CA TYR A 399 -1.09 -6.21 -14.94
C TYR A 399 0.43 -6.24 -15.10
N ALA A 400 1.11 -7.09 -14.35
CA ALA A 400 2.55 -7.30 -14.49
C ALA A 400 2.93 -8.76 -14.21
N ARG A 401 3.89 -9.29 -14.94
CA ARG A 401 4.52 -10.57 -14.59
C ARG A 401 5.43 -10.36 -13.38
N LEU A 402 5.40 -11.28 -12.43
CA LEU A 402 6.26 -11.29 -11.25
C LEU A 402 7.28 -12.44 -11.32
N GLY A 403 7.95 -12.57 -12.47
CA GLY A 403 8.88 -13.64 -12.77
C GLY A 403 8.27 -14.73 -13.66
N ALA A 404 8.87 -15.91 -13.63
CA ALA A 404 8.60 -16.98 -14.59
C ALA A 404 7.17 -17.55 -14.50
N ARG A 405 6.66 -17.76 -13.28
CA ARG A 405 5.40 -18.49 -13.03
C ARG A 405 4.36 -17.67 -12.27
N MET A 406 4.64 -16.40 -11.99
CA MET A 406 3.77 -15.53 -11.22
C MET A 406 3.39 -14.28 -12.01
N ALA A 407 2.14 -13.83 -11.83
CA ALA A 407 1.67 -12.53 -12.32
C ALA A 407 0.82 -11.84 -11.28
N MET A 408 0.60 -10.53 -11.43
CA MET A 408 -0.32 -9.76 -10.61
C MET A 408 -1.35 -9.02 -11.47
N LEU A 409 -2.54 -8.84 -10.89
CA LEU A 409 -3.54 -7.86 -11.29
C LEU A 409 -3.78 -6.92 -10.12
N GLY A 410 -3.43 -5.65 -10.27
CA GLY A 410 -3.73 -4.59 -9.30
C GLY A 410 -4.97 -3.82 -9.72
N ILE A 411 -5.94 -3.67 -8.82
CA ILE A 411 -7.19 -2.97 -9.08
C ILE A 411 -7.21 -1.65 -8.30
N ASP A 412 -7.35 -0.54 -9.03
CA ASP A 412 -7.60 0.77 -8.45
C ASP A 412 -9.02 0.82 -7.91
N ALA A 413 -9.18 0.75 -6.61
CA ALA A 413 -10.47 0.71 -5.93
C ALA A 413 -10.98 2.09 -5.49
N ARG A 414 -10.32 3.20 -5.89
CA ARG A 414 -10.68 4.56 -5.45
C ARG A 414 -11.14 5.48 -6.55
N THR A 415 -10.54 5.45 -7.72
CA THR A 415 -10.85 6.42 -8.79
C THR A 415 -12.32 6.34 -9.23
N GLU A 416 -12.87 5.12 -9.39
CA GLU A 416 -14.26 4.90 -9.83
C GLU A 416 -15.25 4.72 -8.67
N ARG A 417 -14.78 4.89 -7.45
CA ARG A 417 -15.52 4.56 -6.24
C ARG A 417 -16.73 5.45 -6.00
N THR A 418 -17.80 4.80 -5.58
CA THR A 418 -18.94 5.40 -4.89
C THR A 418 -19.30 4.57 -3.68
N ARG A 419 -20.21 5.06 -2.84
CA ARG A 419 -20.76 4.29 -1.71
C ARG A 419 -21.37 2.94 -2.11
N HIS A 420 -21.76 2.74 -3.37
CA HIS A 420 -22.50 1.57 -3.84
C HIS A 420 -21.77 0.77 -4.91
N GLN A 421 -20.59 1.20 -5.29
CA GLN A 421 -19.80 0.63 -6.38
C GLN A 421 -18.32 0.88 -6.08
N VAL A 422 -17.47 -0.10 -6.31
CA VAL A 422 -16.00 0.05 -6.25
C VAL A 422 -15.47 0.46 -7.63
N ASN A 423 -15.77 -0.32 -8.66
CA ASN A 423 -15.39 -0.03 -10.04
C ASN A 423 -16.58 -0.15 -10.99
N TYR A 424 -16.48 0.48 -12.15
CA TYR A 424 -17.47 0.34 -13.20
C TYR A 424 -17.48 -1.08 -13.78
N PRO A 425 -18.68 -1.63 -14.13
CA PRO A 425 -18.76 -2.94 -14.80
C PRO A 425 -17.96 -3.00 -16.11
N GLU A 426 -17.86 -1.89 -16.83
CA GLU A 426 -17.08 -1.79 -18.05
C GLU A 426 -15.58 -1.92 -17.78
N THR A 427 -15.09 -1.36 -16.68
CA THR A 427 -13.70 -1.47 -16.27
C THR A 427 -13.38 -2.92 -15.88
N TYR A 428 -14.26 -3.61 -15.12
CA TYR A 428 -14.07 -5.04 -14.84
C TYR A 428 -13.97 -5.88 -16.11
N LYS A 429 -14.75 -5.58 -17.15
CA LYS A 429 -14.64 -6.27 -18.45
C LYS A 429 -13.25 -6.09 -19.08
N LEU A 430 -12.71 -4.88 -19.05
CA LEU A 430 -11.36 -4.59 -19.55
C LEU A 430 -10.30 -5.39 -18.75
N LEU A 431 -10.43 -5.42 -17.42
CA LEU A 431 -9.53 -6.17 -16.54
C LEU A 431 -9.55 -7.66 -16.85
N TYR A 432 -10.74 -8.26 -16.95
CA TYR A 432 -10.89 -9.68 -17.22
C TYR A 432 -10.45 -10.06 -18.64
N GLN A 433 -10.70 -9.21 -19.63
CA GLN A 433 -10.23 -9.45 -20.99
C GLN A 433 -8.71 -9.42 -21.04
N ARG A 434 -8.09 -8.35 -20.51
CA ARG A 434 -6.63 -8.26 -20.49
C ARG A 434 -6.01 -9.43 -19.72
N LEU A 435 -6.58 -9.83 -18.60
CA LEU A 435 -6.07 -10.95 -17.83
C LEU A 435 -6.14 -12.28 -18.60
N ARG A 436 -7.24 -12.52 -19.34
CA ARG A 436 -7.36 -13.72 -20.20
C ARG A 436 -6.34 -13.71 -21.33
N ASP A 437 -6.16 -12.56 -21.99
CA ASP A 437 -5.19 -12.43 -23.08
C ASP A 437 -3.77 -12.73 -22.60
N GLU A 438 -3.37 -12.21 -21.44
CA GLU A 438 -2.05 -12.43 -20.86
C GLU A 438 -1.85 -13.86 -20.35
N LEU A 439 -2.86 -14.46 -19.71
CA LEU A 439 -2.79 -15.85 -19.26
C LEU A 439 -2.80 -16.82 -20.40
N GLN A 440 -3.53 -16.53 -21.49
CA GLN A 440 -3.49 -17.35 -22.71
C GLN A 440 -2.12 -17.27 -23.37
N ALA A 441 -1.57 -16.07 -23.54
CA ALA A 441 -0.23 -15.90 -24.10
C ALA A 441 0.83 -16.64 -23.26
N ALA A 442 0.70 -16.61 -21.92
CA ALA A 442 1.58 -17.35 -21.04
C ALA A 442 1.38 -18.88 -21.14
N ALA A 443 0.14 -19.35 -21.29
CA ALA A 443 -0.17 -20.78 -21.44
C ALA A 443 0.36 -21.36 -22.76
N ASP A 444 0.41 -20.52 -23.80
CA ASP A 444 0.97 -20.90 -25.14
C ASP A 444 2.51 -20.83 -25.16
N SER A 445 3.14 -20.30 -24.10
CA SER A 445 4.59 -20.19 -23.94
C SER A 445 5.17 -21.38 -23.13
N GLU A 446 6.51 -21.42 -23.03
CA GLU A 446 7.21 -22.39 -22.17
C GLU A 446 7.10 -22.08 -20.68
N GLN A 447 6.57 -20.91 -20.32
CA GLN A 447 6.46 -20.43 -18.93
C GLN A 447 5.02 -20.03 -18.59
N PRO A 448 4.11 -21.02 -18.42
CA PRO A 448 2.74 -20.73 -18.02
C PRO A 448 2.69 -20.13 -16.60
N ILE A 449 1.78 -19.18 -16.40
CA ILE A 449 1.53 -18.61 -15.07
C ILE A 449 0.83 -19.67 -14.21
N GLN A 450 1.36 -19.91 -13.03
CA GLN A 450 0.81 -20.83 -12.03
C GLN A 450 0.12 -20.11 -10.87
N HIS A 451 0.58 -18.89 -10.57
CA HIS A 451 0.03 -18.05 -9.49
C HIS A 451 -0.34 -16.67 -10.01
N LEU A 452 -1.55 -16.24 -9.70
CA LEU A 452 -2.05 -14.89 -9.92
C LEU A 452 -2.23 -14.19 -8.57
N VAL A 453 -1.52 -13.12 -8.35
CA VAL A 453 -1.70 -12.23 -7.21
C VAL A 453 -2.73 -11.16 -7.57
N LEU A 454 -3.86 -11.13 -6.87
CA LEU A 454 -4.86 -10.08 -6.99
C LEU A 454 -4.61 -9.03 -5.90
N LEU A 455 -4.09 -7.86 -6.27
CA LEU A 455 -3.79 -6.76 -5.36
C LEU A 455 -5.00 -5.85 -5.24
N LEU A 456 -5.57 -5.78 -4.03
CA LEU A 456 -6.69 -4.92 -3.66
C LEU A 456 -6.29 -3.99 -2.50
N GLY A 457 -6.79 -2.75 -2.49
CA GLY A 457 -6.61 -1.82 -1.36
C GLY A 457 -7.37 -2.29 -0.13
N ILE A 458 -8.60 -2.70 -0.33
CA ILE A 458 -9.56 -3.04 0.72
C ILE A 458 -9.79 -4.56 0.84
N PRO A 459 -10.13 -5.08 2.04
CA PRO A 459 -10.29 -6.52 2.26
C PRO A 459 -11.55 -7.09 1.59
N ILE A 460 -11.46 -8.34 1.10
CA ILE A 460 -12.55 -9.02 0.40
C ILE A 460 -13.05 -10.29 1.11
N ALA A 461 -12.21 -11.05 1.80
CA ALA A 461 -12.59 -12.16 2.67
C ALA A 461 -12.29 -11.76 4.12
N TYR A 462 -13.26 -11.10 4.76
CA TYR A 462 -13.09 -10.46 6.06
C TYR A 462 -14.42 -10.52 6.85
N PRO A 463 -14.45 -10.41 8.19
CA PRO A 463 -15.68 -10.48 8.98
C PRO A 463 -16.69 -9.42 8.58
N ARG A 464 -17.93 -9.84 8.43
CA ARG A 464 -19.06 -8.95 8.08
C ARG A 464 -19.72 -8.39 9.34
N LEU A 465 -19.92 -7.10 9.38
CA LEU A 465 -20.65 -6.40 10.44
C LEU A 465 -22.05 -5.96 10.00
N THR A 466 -22.67 -6.68 9.05
CA THR A 466 -23.98 -6.35 8.44
C THR A 466 -25.10 -6.10 9.48
N TRP A 467 -25.02 -6.73 10.66
CA TRP A 467 -25.97 -6.46 11.75
C TRP A 467 -25.79 -5.03 12.31
N LEU A 468 -24.55 -4.56 12.40
CA LEU A 468 -24.22 -3.21 12.87
C LEU A 468 -24.61 -2.18 11.78
N GLU A 469 -24.29 -2.44 10.53
CA GLU A 469 -24.77 -1.64 9.40
C GLU A 469 -26.30 -1.50 9.40
N ASN A 470 -27.04 -2.59 9.60
CA ASN A 470 -28.50 -2.57 9.66
C ASN A 470 -29.03 -1.75 10.85
N ILE A 471 -28.39 -1.82 12.02
CA ILE A 471 -28.75 -0.99 13.18
C ILE A 471 -28.48 0.48 12.87
N LEU A 472 -27.29 0.81 12.34
CA LEU A 472 -26.87 2.18 12.03
C LEU A 472 -27.70 2.82 10.91
N ARG A 473 -28.20 2.03 9.96
CA ARG A 473 -29.14 2.47 8.90
C ARG A 473 -30.61 2.50 9.34
N SER A 474 -30.94 1.94 10.52
CA SER A 474 -32.32 1.85 10.99
C SER A 474 -32.90 3.23 11.29
N PRO A 475 -34.20 3.49 10.98
CA PRO A 475 -34.91 4.70 11.41
C PRO A 475 -34.92 4.93 12.92
N ILE A 476 -34.71 3.88 13.71
CA ILE A 476 -34.62 3.96 15.20
C ILE A 476 -33.47 4.88 15.64
N ILE A 477 -32.43 5.05 14.85
CA ILE A 477 -31.33 5.98 15.12
C ILE A 477 -31.67 7.43 14.74
N GLY A 478 -32.76 7.66 14.00
CA GLY A 478 -33.20 9.00 13.60
C GLY A 478 -33.33 10.00 14.76
N PRO A 479 -34.01 9.67 15.87
CA PRO A 479 -34.07 10.52 17.05
C PRO A 479 -32.69 10.79 17.67
N ILE A 480 -31.79 9.79 17.70
CA ILE A 480 -30.43 9.95 18.23
C ILE A 480 -29.60 10.85 17.30
N LYS A 481 -29.75 10.69 15.98
CA LYS A 481 -29.17 11.61 14.97
C LYS A 481 -29.63 13.04 15.17
N PHE A 482 -30.91 13.23 15.41
CA PHE A 482 -31.50 14.56 15.65
C PHE A 482 -30.97 15.18 16.95
N LEU A 483 -30.91 14.41 18.05
CA LEU A 483 -30.41 14.86 19.35
C LEU A 483 -28.92 15.17 19.30
N SER A 484 -28.12 14.33 18.61
CA SER A 484 -26.68 14.56 18.41
C SER A 484 -26.41 15.86 17.64
N ARG A 485 -27.13 16.05 16.51
CA ARG A 485 -27.01 17.27 15.70
C ARG A 485 -27.42 18.55 16.43
N ARG A 486 -28.42 18.47 17.32
CA ARG A 486 -28.98 19.66 17.97
C ARG A 486 -28.35 19.97 19.33
N PHE A 487 -27.88 18.97 20.06
CA PHE A 487 -27.42 19.10 21.43
C PHE A 487 -26.01 18.58 21.67
N GLY A 488 -25.34 18.05 20.64
CA GLY A 488 -24.01 17.46 20.82
C GLY A 488 -23.98 16.21 21.73
N ILE A 489 -25.15 15.60 22.00
CA ILE A 489 -25.30 14.43 22.88
C ILE A 489 -24.91 13.17 22.08
N GLY A 490 -23.93 12.42 22.54
CA GLY A 490 -23.44 11.22 21.84
C GLY A 490 -22.23 11.49 20.95
N GLY A 491 -21.44 12.49 21.32
CA GLY A 491 -20.28 13.01 20.58
C GLY A 491 -19.47 11.93 19.88
N GLY A 492 -19.30 12.08 18.57
CA GLY A 492 -18.47 11.24 17.71
C GLY A 492 -19.11 10.00 17.10
N LEU A 493 -20.43 9.86 17.18
CA LEU A 493 -21.17 8.80 16.45
C LEU A 493 -21.52 9.21 15.03
N PHE A 494 -21.34 10.47 14.65
CA PHE A 494 -21.78 11.00 13.36
C PHE A 494 -20.64 11.72 12.65
N ASN A 495 -20.54 11.42 11.37
CA ASN A 495 -19.56 11.98 10.48
C ASN A 495 -19.64 13.51 10.47
N HIS A 496 -18.48 14.15 10.54
CA HIS A 496 -18.37 15.59 10.54
C HIS A 496 -18.72 16.20 9.18
N PHE A 497 -18.58 15.47 8.09
CA PHE A 497 -18.81 15.97 6.73
C PHE A 497 -20.30 16.00 6.35
N ASP A 498 -20.97 14.88 6.37
CA ASP A 498 -22.34 14.73 5.89
C ASP A 498 -23.38 14.47 6.98
N GLY A 499 -22.91 14.21 8.21
CA GLY A 499 -23.73 13.89 9.38
C GLY A 499 -24.30 12.48 9.32
N SER A 500 -23.77 11.58 8.50
CA SER A 500 -24.01 10.15 8.57
C SER A 500 -23.37 9.56 9.84
N VAL A 501 -23.51 8.27 10.08
CA VAL A 501 -22.84 7.62 11.21
C VAL A 501 -21.42 7.29 10.74
N ASP A 502 -20.42 7.89 11.36
CA ASP A 502 -19.00 7.79 11.01
C ASP A 502 -18.55 6.33 10.85
N LEU A 503 -18.84 5.49 11.85
CA LEU A 503 -18.60 4.05 11.77
C LEU A 503 -19.27 3.35 10.57
N LEU A 504 -20.36 3.92 10.02
CA LEU A 504 -21.05 3.35 8.87
C LEU A 504 -20.27 3.60 7.57
N ASP A 505 -19.58 4.73 7.48
CA ASP A 505 -18.78 5.07 6.31
C ASP A 505 -17.56 4.15 6.21
N ASP A 506 -16.88 3.88 7.35
CA ASP A 506 -15.81 2.86 7.43
C ASP A 506 -16.33 1.45 7.06
N LEU A 507 -17.54 1.08 7.53
CA LEU A 507 -18.13 -0.23 7.21
C LEU A 507 -18.58 -0.35 5.74
N ASP A 508 -18.99 0.76 5.13
CA ASP A 508 -19.40 0.80 3.72
C ASP A 508 -18.18 0.78 2.78
N ASP A 509 -16.98 0.99 3.31
CA ASP A 509 -15.75 1.04 2.51
C ASP A 509 -15.29 -0.33 2.01
N HIS A 510 -15.46 -1.39 2.78
CA HIS A 510 -14.97 -2.72 2.43
C HIS A 510 -15.83 -3.43 1.36
N TYR A 511 -15.23 -4.35 0.60
CA TYR A 511 -15.97 -5.29 -0.27
C TYR A 511 -16.98 -6.14 0.50
N THR A 512 -16.75 -6.37 1.80
CA THR A 512 -17.66 -7.14 2.66
C THR A 512 -18.90 -6.37 3.08
N ALA A 513 -18.98 -5.07 2.80
CA ALA A 513 -20.15 -4.25 3.04
C ALA A 513 -21.39 -4.76 2.30
N LYS A 514 -22.57 -4.52 2.88
CA LYS A 514 -23.84 -4.94 2.29
C LYS A 514 -24.07 -4.31 0.90
N THR A 515 -23.60 -3.08 0.71
CA THR A 515 -23.73 -2.31 -0.55
C THR A 515 -22.97 -2.95 -1.68
N HIS A 516 -21.81 -3.57 -1.41
CA HIS A 516 -20.91 -4.16 -2.40
C HIS A 516 -21.11 -5.67 -2.60
N LYS A 517 -22.12 -6.29 -1.94
CA LYS A 517 -22.33 -7.74 -1.97
C LYS A 517 -22.39 -8.35 -3.37
N VAL A 518 -23.04 -7.69 -4.32
CA VAL A 518 -23.21 -8.20 -5.69
C VAL A 518 -21.88 -8.10 -6.43
N GLU A 519 -21.29 -6.93 -6.45
CA GLU A 519 -20.00 -6.66 -7.09
C GLU A 519 -18.88 -7.57 -6.56
N ARG A 520 -18.80 -7.71 -5.23
CA ARG A 520 -17.89 -8.65 -4.58
C ARG A 520 -18.04 -10.08 -5.07
N ARG A 521 -19.30 -10.55 -5.17
CA ARG A 521 -19.59 -11.91 -5.64
C ARG A 521 -19.17 -12.08 -7.09
N GLU A 522 -19.51 -11.14 -7.97
CA GLU A 522 -19.17 -11.17 -9.39
C GLU A 522 -17.65 -11.14 -9.60
N LEU A 523 -16.89 -10.37 -8.81
CA LEU A 523 -15.44 -10.36 -8.84
C LEU A 523 -14.86 -11.73 -8.48
N ILE A 524 -15.33 -12.35 -7.38
CA ILE A 524 -14.81 -13.66 -6.96
C ILE A 524 -15.21 -14.76 -7.93
N GLU A 525 -16.45 -14.79 -8.41
CA GLU A 525 -16.91 -15.77 -9.40
C GLU A 525 -16.11 -15.67 -10.71
N SER A 526 -15.81 -14.44 -11.16
CA SER A 526 -14.96 -14.19 -12.34
C SER A 526 -13.53 -14.67 -12.12
N MET A 527 -12.94 -14.44 -10.95
CA MET A 527 -11.61 -14.94 -10.63
C MET A 527 -11.59 -16.48 -10.53
N GLN A 528 -12.64 -17.10 -10.00
CA GLN A 528 -12.77 -18.55 -9.96
C GLN A 528 -12.87 -19.14 -11.37
N GLN A 529 -13.62 -18.50 -12.25
CA GLN A 529 -13.74 -18.91 -13.63
C GLN A 529 -12.37 -18.84 -14.34
N ILE A 530 -11.66 -17.74 -14.22
CA ILE A 530 -10.31 -17.56 -14.79
C ILE A 530 -9.33 -18.59 -14.20
N ALA A 531 -9.39 -18.84 -12.89
CA ALA A 531 -8.58 -19.86 -12.25
C ALA A 531 -8.81 -21.25 -12.85
N ALA A 532 -10.07 -21.60 -13.14
CA ALA A 532 -10.43 -22.88 -13.76
C ALA A 532 -10.01 -22.95 -15.26
N GLU A 533 -10.20 -21.85 -16.01
CA GLU A 533 -9.87 -21.76 -17.45
C GLU A 533 -8.37 -21.96 -17.68
N TYR A 534 -7.52 -21.28 -16.91
CA TYR A 534 -6.07 -21.24 -17.11
C TYR A 534 -5.27 -22.09 -16.12
N ASN A 535 -5.94 -22.81 -15.22
CA ASN A 535 -5.30 -23.60 -14.17
C ASN A 535 -4.32 -22.78 -13.32
N VAL A 536 -4.74 -21.58 -12.88
CA VAL A 536 -3.94 -20.63 -12.12
C VAL A 536 -4.48 -20.50 -10.68
N ARG A 537 -3.59 -20.53 -9.69
CA ARG A 537 -3.95 -20.30 -8.28
C ARG A 537 -4.03 -18.81 -8.00
N VAL A 538 -5.20 -18.32 -7.58
CA VAL A 538 -5.40 -16.93 -7.21
C VAL A 538 -5.08 -16.74 -5.72
N THR A 539 -4.24 -15.77 -5.40
CA THR A 539 -3.94 -15.30 -4.04
C THR A 539 -4.25 -13.81 -3.96
N ILE A 540 -5.05 -13.39 -2.97
CA ILE A 540 -5.55 -12.03 -2.86
C ILE A 540 -4.77 -11.30 -1.76
N LEU A 541 -4.33 -10.08 -2.04
CA LEU A 541 -3.69 -9.17 -1.07
C LEU A 541 -4.64 -8.02 -0.77
N GLY A 542 -4.87 -7.74 0.51
CA GLY A 542 -5.73 -6.65 0.97
C GLY A 542 -5.10 -5.88 2.13
N GLY A 543 -5.46 -4.60 2.24
CA GLY A 543 -4.95 -3.66 3.24
C GLY A 543 -6.03 -3.08 4.16
N ASP A 544 -5.94 -1.79 4.46
CA ASP A 544 -6.92 -0.89 5.06
C ASP A 544 -7.22 -1.09 6.57
N VAL A 545 -7.40 -2.30 7.05
CA VAL A 545 -8.02 -2.60 8.38
C VAL A 545 -7.06 -2.55 9.59
N HIS A 546 -5.83 -2.15 9.43
CA HIS A 546 -4.78 -1.96 10.46
C HIS A 546 -4.55 -3.18 11.38
N LEU A 547 -4.78 -4.38 10.87
CA LEU A 547 -4.48 -5.63 11.55
C LEU A 547 -4.06 -6.72 10.56
N ALA A 548 -3.45 -7.77 11.07
CA ALA A 548 -3.15 -8.95 10.27
C ALA A 548 -4.27 -9.98 10.37
N ALA A 549 -4.61 -10.58 9.23
CA ALA A 549 -5.59 -11.66 9.14
C ALA A 549 -5.36 -12.49 7.87
N LEU A 550 -5.97 -13.67 7.81
CA LEU A 550 -5.99 -14.49 6.62
C LEU A 550 -7.40 -15.02 6.38
N GLY A 551 -8.04 -14.49 5.35
CA GLY A 551 -9.32 -14.99 4.85
C GLY A 551 -9.11 -16.02 3.74
N ARG A 552 -10.15 -16.78 3.41
CA ARG A 552 -10.10 -17.71 2.28
C ARG A 552 -11.47 -18.02 1.72
N PHE A 553 -11.53 -18.22 0.42
CA PHE A 553 -12.64 -18.87 -0.28
C PHE A 553 -12.23 -20.31 -0.58
N TYR A 554 -13.18 -21.24 -0.60
CA TYR A 554 -12.92 -22.65 -0.90
C TYR A 554 -14.21 -23.35 -1.28
N SER A 555 -14.10 -24.51 -1.96
CA SER A 555 -15.27 -25.33 -2.29
C SER A 555 -15.95 -25.85 -1.05
N ASN A 556 -17.29 -25.83 -1.05
CA ASN A 556 -18.05 -26.45 0.02
C ASN A 556 -17.58 -27.90 0.25
N PRO A 557 -17.26 -28.31 1.48
CA PRO A 557 -16.71 -29.64 1.79
C PRO A 557 -17.53 -30.83 1.29
N LYS A 558 -18.83 -30.63 1.02
CA LYS A 558 -19.70 -31.66 0.42
C LYS A 558 -19.26 -32.05 -1.00
N LEU A 559 -18.56 -31.17 -1.69
CA LEU A 559 -18.04 -31.44 -3.05
C LEU A 559 -16.83 -32.37 -3.03
N LYS A 560 -16.15 -32.53 -1.88
CA LYS A 560 -14.98 -33.41 -1.69
C LYS A 560 -13.85 -33.17 -2.70
N ILE A 561 -13.65 -31.91 -3.09
CA ILE A 561 -12.57 -31.50 -4.00
C ILE A 561 -11.30 -31.27 -3.17
N PRO A 562 -10.20 -31.96 -3.49
CA PRO A 562 -8.90 -31.67 -2.87
C PRO A 562 -8.48 -30.22 -3.17
N VAL A 563 -7.80 -29.55 -2.24
CA VAL A 563 -7.44 -28.13 -2.39
C VAL A 563 -6.53 -27.88 -3.60
N GLU A 564 -5.66 -28.85 -3.91
CA GLU A 564 -4.76 -28.78 -5.06
C GLU A 564 -5.52 -28.82 -6.40
N GLU A 565 -6.75 -29.31 -6.40
CA GLU A 565 -7.64 -29.33 -7.57
C GLU A 565 -8.80 -28.33 -7.45
N ASP A 566 -8.85 -27.60 -6.33
CA ASP A 566 -9.94 -26.65 -6.05
C ASP A 566 -9.60 -25.25 -6.60
N TYR A 567 -10.14 -24.93 -7.74
CA TYR A 567 -10.00 -23.60 -8.36
C TYR A 567 -10.74 -22.49 -7.55
N ARG A 568 -11.65 -22.85 -6.66
CA ARG A 568 -12.34 -21.91 -5.74
C ARG A 568 -11.49 -21.55 -4.53
N TYR A 569 -10.44 -22.34 -4.27
CA TYR A 569 -9.55 -22.01 -3.17
C TYR A 569 -8.71 -20.77 -3.49
N MET A 570 -8.93 -19.71 -2.72
CA MET A 570 -8.24 -18.43 -2.83
C MET A 570 -7.91 -17.93 -1.42
N ALA A 571 -6.64 -17.82 -1.10
CA ALA A 571 -6.20 -17.20 0.15
C ALA A 571 -6.25 -15.67 0.02
N ASN A 572 -6.85 -14.99 0.99
CA ASN A 572 -6.82 -13.54 1.12
C ASN A 572 -5.92 -13.13 2.29
N ILE A 573 -4.73 -12.63 1.97
CA ILE A 573 -3.77 -12.13 2.92
C ILE A 573 -4.16 -10.69 3.24
N VAL A 574 -4.54 -10.44 4.48
CA VAL A 574 -4.78 -9.10 5.01
C VAL A 574 -3.55 -8.72 5.83
N SER A 575 -2.77 -7.77 5.32
CA SER A 575 -1.54 -7.29 5.96
C SER A 575 -1.56 -5.77 6.00
N SER A 576 -1.96 -5.24 7.13
CA SER A 576 -2.16 -3.83 7.46
C SER A 576 -1.99 -3.66 8.97
N ALA A 577 -1.40 -2.60 9.46
CA ALA A 577 -0.63 -1.57 8.83
C ALA A 577 0.86 -1.84 9.01
N ILE A 578 1.71 -1.34 8.09
CA ILE A 578 3.16 -1.37 8.33
C ILE A 578 3.60 -0.23 9.27
N VAL A 579 2.89 0.90 9.26
CA VAL A 579 3.22 2.08 10.07
C VAL A 579 2.09 2.45 11.01
N ASN A 580 0.84 2.54 10.51
CA ASN A 580 -0.26 3.06 11.29
C ASN A 580 -0.56 2.20 12.52
N LYS A 581 -1.15 2.84 13.50
CA LYS A 581 -1.60 2.25 14.75
C LYS A 581 -2.68 1.19 14.53
N PRO A 582 -2.56 0.02 15.16
CA PRO A 582 -3.57 -1.03 15.08
C PRO A 582 -4.85 -0.65 15.86
N PRO A 583 -5.99 -1.28 15.52
CA PRO A 583 -7.22 -1.10 16.30
C PRO A 583 -7.08 -1.72 17.71
N PRO A 584 -7.88 -1.26 18.70
CA PRO A 584 -7.90 -1.87 20.01
C PRO A 584 -8.21 -3.37 19.99
N GLN A 585 -7.60 -4.16 20.90
CA GLN A 585 -7.82 -5.61 21.01
C GLN A 585 -9.31 -5.98 21.12
N ALA A 586 -10.14 -5.13 21.74
CA ALA A 586 -11.58 -5.35 21.86
C ALA A 586 -12.29 -5.37 20.50
N VAL A 587 -11.87 -4.52 19.55
CA VAL A 587 -12.38 -4.48 18.17
C VAL A 587 -11.97 -5.75 17.44
N ALA A 588 -10.69 -6.13 17.50
CA ALA A 588 -10.20 -7.37 16.89
C ALA A 588 -10.93 -8.60 17.45
N ASN A 589 -11.21 -8.63 18.74
CA ASN A 589 -11.99 -9.71 19.37
C ASN A 589 -13.46 -9.74 18.92
N LEU A 590 -14.06 -8.58 18.69
CA LEU A 590 -15.42 -8.49 18.13
C LEU A 590 -15.47 -9.06 16.70
N LEU A 591 -14.50 -8.71 15.87
CA LEU A 591 -14.35 -9.24 14.53
C LEU A 591 -14.15 -10.75 14.54
N ALA A 592 -13.25 -11.27 15.39
CA ALA A 592 -13.00 -12.70 15.52
C ALA A 592 -14.25 -13.50 15.95
N ARG A 593 -15.10 -12.97 16.84
CA ARG A 593 -16.39 -13.59 17.21
C ARG A 593 -17.38 -13.69 16.04
N ARG A 594 -17.15 -12.93 14.97
CA ARG A 594 -17.95 -12.97 13.74
C ARG A 594 -17.35 -13.86 12.66
N ASN A 595 -16.20 -14.49 12.95
CA ASN A 595 -15.64 -15.50 12.07
C ASN A 595 -16.54 -16.75 12.07
N LYS A 596 -17.36 -16.84 11.03
CA LYS A 596 -18.25 -17.98 10.76
C LYS A 596 -18.01 -18.42 9.32
N ILE A 597 -18.42 -19.64 9.00
CA ILE A 597 -18.50 -20.06 7.61
C ILE A 597 -19.64 -19.28 6.96
N HIS A 598 -19.32 -18.48 5.96
CA HIS A 598 -20.28 -17.82 5.10
C HIS A 598 -20.31 -18.53 3.75
N HIS A 599 -21.47 -18.49 3.11
CA HIS A 599 -21.65 -19.02 1.76
C HIS A 599 -21.65 -17.86 0.76
N LEU A 600 -20.72 -17.87 -0.20
CA LEU A 600 -20.72 -16.95 -1.33
C LEU A 600 -21.86 -17.32 -2.28
N ASP A 601 -21.91 -18.63 -2.61
CA ASP A 601 -22.94 -19.30 -3.42
C ASP A 601 -23.20 -20.73 -2.90
N ALA A 602 -23.84 -21.60 -3.68
CA ALA A 602 -24.14 -22.99 -3.32
C ALA A 602 -22.90 -23.91 -3.25
N HIS A 603 -21.78 -23.48 -3.82
CA HIS A 603 -20.58 -24.29 -4.01
C HIS A 603 -19.35 -23.72 -3.32
N THR A 604 -19.36 -22.42 -3.00
CA THR A 604 -18.23 -21.68 -2.44
C THR A 604 -18.53 -21.23 -1.02
N ASP A 605 -17.70 -21.64 -0.10
CA ASP A 605 -17.66 -21.18 1.28
C ASP A 605 -16.53 -20.18 1.49
N GLU A 606 -16.66 -19.35 2.54
CA GLU A 606 -15.60 -18.44 2.99
C GLU A 606 -15.49 -18.44 4.51
N THR A 607 -14.26 -18.30 4.99
CA THR A 607 -13.98 -18.13 6.43
C THR A 607 -12.58 -17.54 6.61
N MET A 608 -12.25 -17.11 7.83
CA MET A 608 -10.90 -16.75 8.20
C MET A 608 -10.18 -17.95 8.83
N LEU A 609 -8.87 -18.03 8.62
CA LEU A 609 -8.02 -19.06 9.19
C LEU A 609 -7.53 -18.66 10.58
N ASP A 610 -7.47 -19.63 11.50
CA ASP A 610 -6.84 -19.50 12.82
C ASP A 610 -5.30 -19.51 12.70
N LEU A 611 -4.72 -18.44 12.18
CA LEU A 611 -3.29 -18.30 11.92
C LEU A 611 -2.47 -17.95 13.17
N PHE A 612 -3.05 -17.19 14.08
CA PHE A 612 -2.31 -16.61 15.22
C PHE A 612 -2.44 -17.48 16.47
N ASN A 613 -1.62 -18.52 16.53
CA ASN A 613 -1.59 -19.47 17.64
C ASN A 613 -0.93 -18.92 18.93
N LYS A 614 -0.12 -17.87 18.81
CA LYS A 614 0.56 -17.15 19.91
C LYS A 614 0.45 -15.64 19.70
N ASP A 615 0.65 -14.84 20.74
CA ASP A 615 0.90 -13.42 20.58
C ASP A 615 2.39 -13.19 20.25
N PRO A 616 2.73 -12.11 19.53
CA PRO A 616 4.12 -11.85 19.16
C PRO A 616 5.03 -11.79 20.38
N GLY A 617 6.14 -12.53 20.33
CA GLY A 617 7.13 -12.56 21.42
C GLY A 617 6.70 -13.29 22.69
N SER A 618 5.45 -13.76 22.82
CA SER A 618 4.96 -14.49 24.01
C SER A 618 4.61 -15.95 23.70
N THR A 619 4.61 -16.80 24.72
CA THR A 619 4.24 -18.21 24.57
C THR A 619 2.72 -18.41 24.53
N PRO A 620 1.91 -17.85 25.44
CA PRO A 620 0.46 -17.98 25.37
C PRO A 620 -0.18 -16.89 24.50
N LYS A 621 -1.36 -17.18 23.93
CA LYS A 621 -2.25 -16.22 23.31
C LYS A 621 -3.05 -15.50 24.40
N THR A 622 -2.90 -14.17 24.53
CA THR A 622 -3.58 -13.36 25.55
C THR A 622 -5.11 -13.40 25.37
N ALA A 623 -5.59 -13.35 24.12
CA ALA A 623 -7.00 -13.47 23.78
C ALA A 623 -7.28 -14.85 23.17
N ASN A 624 -7.32 -15.91 24.00
CA ASN A 624 -7.42 -17.32 23.59
C ASN A 624 -8.52 -17.65 22.56
N HIS A 625 -9.62 -16.87 22.53
CA HIS A 625 -10.70 -17.06 21.59
C HIS A 625 -10.49 -16.35 20.24
N ASN A 626 -9.46 -15.50 20.11
CA ASN A 626 -9.14 -14.78 18.89
C ASN A 626 -7.83 -15.27 18.29
N LYS A 627 -7.95 -16.20 17.34
CA LYS A 627 -6.79 -16.74 16.60
C LYS A 627 -6.77 -16.30 15.13
N CYS A 628 -7.79 -15.60 14.65
CA CYS A 628 -7.93 -15.25 13.24
C CYS A 628 -7.60 -13.80 12.92
N THR A 629 -7.46 -12.91 13.92
CA THR A 629 -7.01 -11.53 13.73
C THR A 629 -5.91 -11.15 14.72
N MET A 630 -4.96 -10.34 14.27
CA MET A 630 -3.85 -9.84 15.09
C MET A 630 -3.77 -8.32 14.96
N PRO A 631 -4.22 -7.56 15.97
CA PRO A 631 -4.16 -6.10 15.97
C PRO A 631 -2.76 -5.62 16.39
N SER A 632 -1.83 -5.72 15.46
CA SER A 632 -0.44 -5.28 15.61
C SER A 632 0.11 -4.90 14.24
N ARG A 633 1.03 -3.95 14.17
CA ARG A 633 1.68 -3.57 12.92
C ARG A 633 2.34 -4.79 12.27
N ASN A 634 2.31 -4.86 10.95
CA ASN A 634 2.76 -6.05 10.26
C ASN A 634 3.07 -5.77 8.77
N PHE A 635 3.78 -6.70 8.14
CA PHE A 635 3.93 -6.80 6.69
C PHE A 635 4.00 -8.27 6.29
N ALA A 636 3.72 -8.57 5.03
CA ALA A 636 3.75 -9.93 4.51
C ALA A 636 4.93 -10.16 3.55
N MET A 637 5.41 -11.39 3.50
CA MET A 637 6.37 -11.88 2.52
C MET A 637 5.76 -13.07 1.79
N ILE A 638 5.97 -13.13 0.47
CA ILE A 638 5.45 -14.18 -0.39
C ILE A 638 6.60 -14.67 -1.27
N THR A 639 6.86 -15.97 -1.26
CA THR A 639 7.92 -16.57 -2.07
C THR A 639 7.46 -17.93 -2.60
N GLU A 640 7.74 -18.19 -3.86
CA GLU A 640 7.51 -19.50 -4.47
C GLU A 640 8.51 -20.51 -3.94
N ASN A 641 8.03 -21.70 -3.61
CA ASN A 641 8.84 -22.90 -3.44
C ASN A 641 9.24 -23.38 -4.85
N SER A 642 10.28 -22.75 -5.43
CA SER A 642 10.63 -22.89 -6.82
C SER A 642 10.87 -24.36 -7.21
N PRO A 643 10.30 -24.85 -8.31
CA PRO A 643 10.62 -26.18 -8.83
C PRO A 643 12.10 -26.40 -9.12
N ASN A 644 12.87 -25.32 -9.26
CA ASN A 644 14.31 -25.36 -9.50
C ASN A 644 15.14 -25.48 -8.23
N ASN A 645 14.53 -25.37 -7.03
CA ASN A 645 15.24 -25.59 -5.79
C ASN A 645 15.75 -27.04 -5.70
N GLN A 646 16.97 -27.22 -5.22
CA GLN A 646 17.48 -28.56 -4.97
C GLN A 646 16.58 -29.26 -3.95
N ALA A 647 16.22 -30.53 -4.24
CA ALA A 647 15.39 -31.29 -3.33
C ALA A 647 16.07 -31.37 -1.95
N SER A 648 15.48 -30.74 -0.96
CA SER A 648 15.93 -30.90 0.43
C SER A 648 15.71 -32.35 0.81
N LEU A 649 16.77 -33.04 1.21
CA LEU A 649 16.75 -34.45 1.62
C LEU A 649 16.04 -34.68 2.97
N THR A 650 15.09 -33.84 3.33
CA THR A 650 14.23 -34.06 4.50
C THR A 650 13.12 -35.04 4.11
N ASN A 651 13.45 -36.32 4.22
CA ASN A 651 12.48 -37.40 4.23
C ASN A 651 11.43 -37.18 5.32
N GLY A 652 10.22 -37.00 4.92
CA GLY A 652 9.06 -36.90 5.82
C GLY A 652 7.75 -36.71 5.08
N GLU A 653 7.43 -37.64 4.15
CA GLU A 653 6.04 -37.78 3.70
C GLU A 653 5.19 -38.23 4.90
N THR A 654 4.64 -37.25 5.62
CA THR A 654 3.57 -37.52 6.57
C THR A 654 2.28 -37.58 5.77
N GLU A 655 1.72 -38.80 5.62
CA GLU A 655 0.38 -38.99 5.06
C GLU A 655 -0.60 -38.02 5.70
N THR A 656 -1.23 -37.20 4.86
CA THR A 656 -2.20 -36.21 5.30
C THR A 656 -3.55 -36.84 5.62
N LYS A 657 -3.79 -37.01 6.91
CA LYS A 657 -5.16 -37.19 7.41
C LYS A 657 -5.84 -35.80 7.33
N SER A 658 -6.98 -35.74 6.65
CA SER A 658 -7.90 -34.61 6.68
C SER A 658 -8.21 -34.27 8.15
N PHE A 659 -7.79 -33.10 8.61
CA PHE A 659 -8.08 -32.62 9.96
C PHE A 659 -9.43 -31.89 9.95
N THR A 660 -10.44 -32.46 10.53
CA THR A 660 -11.63 -31.72 10.97
C THR A 660 -11.30 -31.08 12.31
N GLY A 661 -11.25 -29.74 12.34
CA GLY A 661 -11.15 -29.02 13.60
C GLY A 661 -12.29 -29.43 14.56
N LYS A 662 -12.01 -29.56 15.84
CA LYS A 662 -12.95 -30.02 16.88
C LYS A 662 -14.20 -29.15 17.02
N ASP A 663 -14.26 -27.98 16.40
CA ASP A 663 -15.30 -26.98 16.62
C ASP A 663 -16.16 -26.69 15.36
N GLY A 664 -16.21 -27.59 14.37
CA GLY A 664 -17.03 -27.41 13.16
C GLY A 664 -16.54 -26.34 12.22
N HIS A 665 -15.32 -25.81 12.42
CA HIS A 665 -14.65 -24.88 11.54
C HIS A 665 -14.11 -25.57 10.28
N ALA A 666 -13.98 -24.77 9.23
CA ALA A 666 -13.65 -25.20 7.89
C ALA A 666 -12.49 -26.21 7.81
N GLN A 667 -12.64 -27.16 6.91
CA GLN A 667 -11.64 -28.17 6.62
C GLN A 667 -10.30 -27.54 6.27
N MET A 668 -9.23 -27.92 6.96
CA MET A 668 -7.87 -27.48 6.70
C MET A 668 -7.22 -28.41 5.65
N HIS A 669 -6.45 -27.83 4.74
CA HIS A 669 -5.63 -28.60 3.81
C HIS A 669 -4.16 -28.70 4.28
N LYS A 670 -3.34 -29.50 3.56
CA LYS A 670 -1.95 -29.77 3.92
C LYS A 670 -1.11 -28.50 4.14
N GLY A 671 -1.28 -27.47 3.32
CA GLY A 671 -0.54 -26.19 3.44
C GLY A 671 -0.99 -25.31 4.61
N GLU A 672 -2.17 -25.56 5.17
CA GLU A 672 -2.70 -24.87 6.35
C GLU A 672 -2.44 -25.64 7.65
N VAL A 673 -2.08 -26.93 7.58
CA VAL A 673 -1.77 -27.72 8.76
C VAL A 673 -0.56 -27.12 9.48
N GLY A 674 -0.74 -26.81 10.77
CA GLY A 674 0.28 -26.15 11.57
C GLY A 674 0.46 -24.66 11.23
N ALA A 675 -0.47 -24.04 10.50
CA ALA A 675 -0.42 -22.59 10.23
C ALA A 675 -0.17 -21.79 11.50
N GLY A 676 0.70 -20.79 11.40
CA GLY A 676 1.15 -19.97 12.52
C GLY A 676 2.66 -20.01 12.72
N THR A 677 3.11 -19.91 13.97
CA THR A 677 4.55 -19.81 14.30
C THR A 677 5.33 -21.12 14.10
N GLU A 678 4.65 -22.25 14.02
CA GLU A 678 5.26 -23.59 13.90
C GLU A 678 5.35 -24.06 12.45
N HIS A 679 4.69 -23.36 11.54
CA HIS A 679 4.72 -23.71 10.12
C HIS A 679 6.10 -23.45 9.50
N LYS A 680 6.51 -24.30 8.53
CA LYS A 680 7.79 -24.15 7.81
C LYS A 680 8.00 -22.74 7.23
N ALA A 681 6.94 -22.13 6.70
CA ALA A 681 6.99 -20.79 6.16
C ALA A 681 7.29 -19.68 7.22
N ALA A 682 7.15 -19.97 8.51
CA ALA A 682 7.54 -19.06 9.60
C ALA A 682 9.02 -19.26 10.05
N SER A 683 9.73 -20.23 9.51
CA SER A 683 11.10 -20.59 9.85
C SER A 683 12.07 -20.20 8.72
N ASP A 684 13.35 -20.58 8.87
CA ASP A 684 14.37 -20.40 7.85
C ASP A 684 14.13 -21.26 6.59
N ALA A 685 13.21 -22.24 6.67
CA ALA A 685 12.77 -23.04 5.52
C ALA A 685 11.79 -22.31 4.58
N PHE A 686 11.49 -21.02 4.82
CA PHE A 686 10.65 -20.18 3.97
C PHE A 686 11.18 -20.14 2.52
N GLY A 687 10.33 -20.55 1.56
CA GLY A 687 10.67 -20.58 0.14
C GLY A 687 11.68 -21.66 -0.28
N GLN A 688 11.99 -22.63 0.60
CA GLN A 688 12.99 -23.68 0.33
C GLN A 688 12.38 -24.98 -0.24
N GLY A 689 11.06 -25.06 -0.39
CA GLY A 689 10.40 -26.18 -1.06
C GLY A 689 10.63 -26.15 -2.59
N ASN A 690 10.18 -27.20 -3.29
CA ASN A 690 10.34 -27.33 -4.74
C ASN A 690 9.07 -27.81 -5.46
N ASP A 691 7.92 -27.64 -4.84
CA ASP A 691 6.62 -28.11 -5.34
C ASP A 691 5.80 -27.04 -6.08
N GLY A 692 6.38 -25.85 -6.28
CA GLY A 692 5.75 -24.70 -6.92
C GLY A 692 4.75 -23.96 -6.04
N SER A 693 4.50 -24.39 -4.80
CA SER A 693 3.58 -23.72 -3.87
C SER A 693 4.11 -22.35 -3.43
N LEU A 694 3.23 -21.47 -2.91
CA LEU A 694 3.65 -20.21 -2.31
C LEU A 694 3.73 -20.34 -0.80
N ASP A 695 4.90 -20.09 -0.25
CA ASP A 695 5.04 -19.81 1.17
C ASP A 695 4.65 -18.35 1.46
N ILE A 696 3.76 -18.18 2.43
CA ILE A 696 3.25 -16.92 2.92
C ILE A 696 3.75 -16.74 4.35
N ARG A 697 4.35 -15.60 4.64
CA ARG A 697 4.82 -15.24 5.98
C ARG A 697 4.32 -13.86 6.34
N ILE A 698 3.50 -13.77 7.38
CA ILE A 698 3.11 -12.49 7.98
C ILE A 698 4.05 -12.21 9.15
N ASN A 699 4.76 -11.09 9.08
CA ASN A 699 5.70 -10.62 10.08
C ASN A 699 4.99 -9.59 10.96
N VAL A 700 4.70 -9.96 12.20
CA VAL A 700 3.94 -9.14 13.15
C VAL A 700 4.89 -8.52 14.18
N GLU A 701 4.76 -7.23 14.42
CA GLU A 701 5.54 -6.48 15.40
C GLU A 701 5.43 -7.10 16.79
N LYS A 702 6.58 -7.24 17.47
CA LYS A 702 6.62 -7.80 18.83
C LYS A 702 6.35 -6.77 19.92
N ASP A 703 6.89 -5.58 19.75
CA ASP A 703 6.77 -4.48 20.71
C ASP A 703 6.79 -3.14 19.96
N GLN A 704 5.73 -2.36 20.08
CA GLN A 704 5.60 -1.04 19.46
C GLN A 704 6.58 0.00 19.99
N HIS A 705 7.19 -0.26 21.17
CA HIS A 705 8.17 0.62 21.79
C HIS A 705 9.62 0.26 21.41
N ASP A 706 9.82 -0.81 20.65
CA ASP A 706 11.15 -1.19 20.18
C ASP A 706 11.46 -0.52 18.83
N ALA A 707 12.34 0.47 18.87
CA ALA A 707 12.75 1.24 17.70
C ALA A 707 13.47 0.40 16.61
N GLU A 708 13.85 -0.85 16.90
CA GLU A 708 14.41 -1.78 15.92
C GLU A 708 13.32 -2.60 15.20
N GLY A 709 12.09 -2.58 15.69
CA GLY A 709 10.94 -3.22 15.07
C GLY A 709 11.06 -4.72 14.84
N PRO A 710 11.48 -5.53 15.85
CA PRO A 710 11.59 -6.97 15.67
C PRO A 710 10.20 -7.58 15.48
N THR A 711 10.10 -8.55 14.56
CA THR A 711 8.82 -9.21 14.26
C THR A 711 8.80 -10.68 14.66
N GLN A 712 7.58 -11.21 14.86
CA GLN A 712 7.27 -12.63 14.94
C GLN A 712 6.66 -13.08 13.62
N ALA A 713 7.18 -14.14 13.04
CA ALA A 713 6.66 -14.72 11.81
C ALA A 713 5.51 -15.69 12.09
N TYR A 714 4.47 -15.64 11.24
CA TYR A 714 3.37 -16.60 11.15
C TYR A 714 3.25 -17.06 9.71
N GLY A 715 3.25 -18.36 9.48
CA GLY A 715 3.36 -18.93 8.16
C GLY A 715 2.23 -19.87 7.77
N LEU A 716 2.04 -20.01 6.48
CA LEU A 716 1.26 -21.06 5.81
C LEU A 716 1.78 -21.26 4.39
N THR A 717 1.32 -22.31 3.70
CA THR A 717 1.65 -22.57 2.28
C THR A 717 0.37 -22.68 1.45
N VAL A 718 0.33 -21.96 0.31
CA VAL A 718 -0.74 -22.02 -0.69
C VAL A 718 -0.31 -22.93 -1.83
N PRO A 719 -1.01 -24.05 -2.08
CA PRO A 719 -0.60 -25.03 -3.12
C PRO A 719 -0.83 -24.49 -4.53
N VAL A 720 -0.06 -25.00 -5.48
CA VAL A 720 -0.33 -24.84 -6.91
C VAL A 720 -1.69 -25.49 -7.25
N LEU A 721 -2.41 -24.90 -8.18
CA LEU A 721 -3.62 -25.51 -8.73
C LEU A 721 -3.22 -26.58 -9.76
N ARG A 722 -3.69 -27.81 -9.57
CA ARG A 722 -3.47 -28.94 -10.50
C ARG A 722 -4.75 -29.21 -11.29
N LYS A 723 -4.62 -29.62 -12.55
CA LYS A 723 -5.78 -30.04 -13.34
C LYS A 723 -6.39 -31.30 -12.73
N GLY A 724 -7.57 -31.16 -12.13
CA GLY A 724 -8.36 -32.31 -11.68
C GLY A 724 -9.04 -33.03 -12.84
N ALA A 725 -9.23 -34.32 -12.72
CA ALA A 725 -9.86 -35.18 -13.77
C ALA A 725 -11.33 -34.83 -14.08
N GLY A 726 -11.94 -33.84 -13.40
CA GLY A 726 -13.35 -33.48 -13.50
C GLY A 726 -13.70 -32.00 -13.64
N ASN A 727 -12.73 -31.10 -13.67
CA ASN A 727 -12.94 -29.64 -13.54
C ASN A 727 -12.97 -28.88 -14.87
N VAL A 728 -13.61 -29.37 -15.90
CA VAL A 728 -13.97 -28.52 -17.05
C VAL A 728 -15.41 -28.04 -16.81
N PRO A 729 -15.65 -26.73 -16.59
CA PRO A 729 -17.01 -26.22 -16.67
C PRO A 729 -17.52 -26.50 -18.09
N ARG A 730 -18.54 -27.36 -18.23
CA ARG A 730 -19.23 -27.46 -19.53
C ARG A 730 -19.94 -26.13 -19.73
N SER A 731 -19.52 -25.44 -20.79
CA SER A 731 -20.09 -24.19 -21.32
C SER A 731 -21.62 -24.25 -21.46
#